data_10e3f4f49338376d723da710fa471649
#
_entry.id   10e3f4f49338376d723da710fa471649
#
_cell.length_a   1.000
_cell.length_b   1.000
_cell.length_c   1.000
_cell.angle_alpha   90.00
_cell.angle_beta   90.00
_cell.angle_gamma   90.00
#
_symmetry.space_group_name_H-M   'P 1'
#
loop_
_entity.id
_entity.type
_entity.pdbx_description
1 polymer ?
#
loop_
_entity_poly.entity_id
_entity_poly.type
_entity_poly.pdbx_seq_one_letter_code
_entity_poly.pdbx_strand_id
1 'polypeptide(L)'
;MSADEGRENRLAAETSPYLQLHKTNPVDWYPWGEAALARAKAEDKPIFLSVGYSTCYWCHVMERESFSDPAIAETMNRHFVCIKVDREERPDIDEIYMLATQILSHHGGWPNSVFLTSELQPFFAGTYFPPRDVAGRPGFVTVLNSLDEAWRSRRQDVEEQARSVADAMHRYLADQRGAPAGLVGEVPIGRVVSDLEHHFDSRWGGFGGAPKFPTPANLMLLQEVASGNDSAARMLSKTLDSMARGGIFDQLAGGFHRYSTDAEWKVPHFEKMLYDNGLLLEVYAREWARTADPEAARIVRQTARYLASEMTSPDGAFWSAVDAETEGREGAYYVWQREELREALGHEDFGFLASLLGFDGPPFFEVDRYVLHLPEEVEDQARRRRMDREELWAQIRPLTARLLEVRRRRQRPAIDDKILTDWNGLAIAGLATAGRLLPDGAMTKQAVAAAEFVLATMCPEGGPLKHTWRTGTARVDAFLADYAFLIWGLLDLHETTGESRWLAQALRLAEEQEVRLGDPEGGYFVAAASEELPFRSKEIFDGALPSGNGIAAQNLLRLGVATGEARWLERAQKLIGTFSSLLEQRPEAVKTLLVAAHRAQKGKRRFAATDVSGERADTPEGSFDLDAESRQKISASLSIGEPDEAGWRPFRLALEIETGWHINAPGGDETSRPVSLQGEAVEIRDLGWPEADWMRLSGSFEAIRVYEGVIQIFGQLRSDSEVPARLWLDAQPCDATRCLPLARIELPLPAAAELATESGDG
;
A
#
# COMPACT_ATOMS: atom_id res chain seq x y z
N MET A 1 -9.98 9.72 -49.92
CA MET A 1 -8.86 9.80 -48.98
C MET A 1 -8.83 11.25 -48.52
N SER A 2 -9.40 11.55 -47.35
CA SER A 2 -9.44 12.89 -46.79
C SER A 2 -8.04 13.24 -46.21
N ALA A 3 -7.65 14.49 -46.39
CA ALA A 3 -6.33 15.01 -46.02
C ALA A 3 -6.09 15.14 -44.48
N ASP A 4 -6.82 14.39 -43.65
CA ASP A 4 -6.79 14.51 -42.20
C ASP A 4 -6.36 13.19 -41.49
N GLU A 5 -6.02 12.14 -42.22
CA GLU A 5 -5.44 10.92 -41.63
C GLU A 5 -3.99 11.18 -41.24
N GLY A 6 -3.75 11.48 -39.95
CA GLY A 6 -2.42 11.61 -39.36
C GLY A 6 -2.11 12.94 -38.67
N ARG A 7 -3.09 13.82 -38.46
CA ARG A 7 -2.87 15.05 -37.69
C ARG A 7 -2.96 14.73 -36.19
N GLU A 8 -1.83 14.79 -35.51
CA GLU A 8 -1.78 14.70 -34.03
C GLU A 8 -2.30 15.99 -33.39
N ASN A 9 -3.09 15.86 -32.34
CA ASN A 9 -3.51 16.98 -31.49
C ASN A 9 -2.45 17.29 -30.42
N ARG A 10 -2.74 18.23 -29.51
CA ARG A 10 -1.75 18.71 -28.51
C ARG A 10 -1.30 17.67 -27.51
N LEU A 11 -2.06 16.58 -27.32
CA LEU A 11 -1.69 15.49 -26.42
C LEU A 11 -0.46 14.72 -26.88
N ALA A 12 -0.05 14.87 -28.15
CA ALA A 12 1.18 14.29 -28.66
C ALA A 12 2.46 14.76 -27.95
N ALA A 13 2.42 15.94 -27.32
CA ALA A 13 3.53 16.49 -26.55
C ALA A 13 3.57 16.00 -25.07
N GLU A 14 2.54 15.27 -24.62
CA GLU A 14 2.44 14.78 -23.26
C GLU A 14 3.18 13.47 -23.07
N THR A 15 3.57 13.18 -21.80
CA THR A 15 4.28 11.93 -21.48
C THR A 15 3.32 10.81 -21.00
N SER A 16 2.13 11.17 -20.48
CA SER A 16 1.15 10.19 -20.01
C SER A 16 0.78 9.18 -21.12
N PRO A 17 0.87 7.86 -20.88
CA PRO A 17 0.38 6.84 -21.82
C PRO A 17 -1.11 7.05 -22.14
N TYR A 18 -1.92 7.43 -21.14
CA TYR A 18 -3.33 7.70 -21.35
C TYR A 18 -3.59 8.88 -22.31
N LEU A 19 -2.88 9.98 -22.12
CA LEU A 19 -3.01 11.13 -23.03
C LEU A 19 -2.51 10.80 -24.44
N GLN A 20 -1.43 10.02 -24.54
CA GLN A 20 -0.87 9.56 -25.83
C GLN A 20 -1.86 8.66 -26.61
N LEU A 21 -2.71 7.89 -25.96
CA LEU A 21 -3.77 7.10 -26.63
C LEU A 21 -4.76 7.99 -27.39
N HIS A 22 -4.96 9.22 -26.92
CA HIS A 22 -5.91 10.17 -27.52
C HIS A 22 -5.31 11.19 -28.49
N LYS A 23 -4.00 11.13 -28.77
CA LYS A 23 -3.31 12.12 -29.61
C LYS A 23 -3.76 12.15 -31.07
N THR A 24 -4.30 11.03 -31.58
CA THR A 24 -4.78 10.89 -32.95
C THR A 24 -6.30 11.01 -33.09
N ASN A 25 -7.02 11.22 -31.97
CA ASN A 25 -8.45 11.47 -32.03
C ASN A 25 -8.76 12.73 -32.84
N PRO A 26 -9.86 12.77 -33.60
CA PRO A 26 -10.30 13.97 -34.32
C PRO A 26 -10.75 15.10 -33.40
N VAL A 27 -10.91 14.86 -32.08
CA VAL A 27 -11.18 15.89 -31.08
C VAL A 27 -9.94 16.74 -30.86
N ASP A 28 -10.11 18.08 -30.84
CA ASP A 28 -9.04 19.06 -30.59
C ASP A 28 -8.72 19.12 -29.07
N TRP A 29 -8.19 18.02 -28.56
CA TRP A 29 -7.84 17.85 -27.16
C TRP A 29 -6.72 18.79 -26.70
N TYR A 30 -6.90 19.35 -25.52
CA TYR A 30 -5.90 20.04 -24.72
C TYR A 30 -5.54 19.19 -23.51
N PRO A 31 -4.27 19.20 -23.06
CA PRO A 31 -3.98 18.87 -21.67
C PRO A 31 -4.52 19.97 -20.76
N TRP A 32 -4.68 19.70 -19.46
CA TRP A 32 -5.00 20.72 -18.49
C TRP A 32 -3.88 21.76 -18.40
N GLY A 33 -4.22 23.04 -18.45
CA GLY A 33 -3.27 24.14 -18.33
C GLY A 33 -3.78 25.44 -18.92
N GLU A 34 -2.99 26.50 -18.78
CA GLU A 34 -3.33 27.87 -19.12
C GLU A 34 -3.86 28.04 -20.56
N ALA A 35 -3.25 27.32 -21.53
CA ALA A 35 -3.62 27.44 -22.93
C ALA A 35 -5.08 27.05 -23.20
N ALA A 36 -5.59 26.00 -22.54
CA ALA A 36 -6.98 25.57 -22.67
C ALA A 36 -7.94 26.56 -21.98
N LEU A 37 -7.56 26.99 -20.77
CA LEU A 37 -8.36 27.90 -19.97
C LEU A 37 -8.46 29.29 -20.60
N ALA A 38 -7.36 29.82 -21.12
CA ALA A 38 -7.33 31.09 -21.86
C ALA A 38 -8.20 31.01 -23.14
N ARG A 39 -8.17 29.88 -23.86
CA ARG A 39 -9.01 29.67 -25.02
C ARG A 39 -10.50 29.65 -24.68
N ALA A 40 -10.89 28.95 -23.60
CA ALA A 40 -12.28 28.90 -23.16
C ALA A 40 -12.84 30.29 -22.84
N LYS A 41 -12.03 31.11 -22.16
CA LYS A 41 -12.38 32.53 -21.87
C LYS A 41 -12.47 33.38 -23.14
N ALA A 42 -11.50 33.26 -24.04
CA ALA A 42 -11.42 34.08 -25.26
C ALA A 42 -12.56 33.77 -26.27
N GLU A 43 -12.94 32.49 -26.36
CA GLU A 43 -14.00 32.02 -27.28
C GLU A 43 -15.40 32.00 -26.61
N ASP A 44 -15.52 32.33 -25.33
CA ASP A 44 -16.75 32.21 -24.51
C ASP A 44 -17.42 30.83 -24.65
N LYS A 45 -16.59 29.78 -24.62
CA LYS A 45 -17.04 28.40 -24.72
C LYS A 45 -17.00 27.70 -23.36
N PRO A 46 -17.97 26.80 -23.09
CA PRO A 46 -17.86 25.89 -21.96
C PRO A 46 -16.73 24.90 -22.18
N ILE A 47 -16.18 24.38 -21.09
CA ILE A 47 -15.14 23.36 -21.11
C ILE A 47 -15.81 22.00 -20.99
N PHE A 48 -15.40 21.05 -21.85
CA PHE A 48 -15.64 19.62 -21.64
C PHE A 48 -14.38 19.00 -21.08
N LEU A 49 -14.42 18.61 -19.83
CA LEU A 49 -13.35 17.93 -19.11
C LEU A 49 -13.62 16.43 -19.10
N SER A 50 -12.69 15.64 -19.64
CA SER A 50 -12.73 14.19 -19.60
C SER A 50 -11.56 13.66 -18.81
N VAL A 51 -11.84 13.05 -17.65
CA VAL A 51 -10.83 12.47 -16.75
C VAL A 51 -10.93 10.95 -16.81
N GLY A 52 -9.77 10.28 -16.88
CA GLY A 52 -9.66 8.83 -16.91
C GLY A 52 -8.22 8.38 -16.65
N TYR A 53 -7.90 7.15 -16.99
CA TYR A 53 -6.56 6.59 -16.84
C TYR A 53 -6.29 5.47 -17.86
N SER A 54 -5.04 5.08 -18.01
CA SER A 54 -4.55 4.26 -19.10
C SER A 54 -5.19 2.87 -19.18
N THR A 55 -5.45 2.22 -18.06
CA THR A 55 -6.01 0.87 -17.99
C THR A 55 -7.53 0.84 -17.78
N CYS A 56 -8.20 2.01 -17.91
CA CYS A 56 -9.64 2.18 -17.70
C CYS A 56 -10.47 1.60 -18.87
N TYR A 57 -11.07 0.44 -18.71
CA TYR A 57 -11.88 -0.22 -19.74
C TYR A 57 -12.95 0.68 -20.36
N TRP A 58 -13.78 1.33 -19.56
CA TRP A 58 -14.85 2.21 -20.04
C TRP A 58 -14.32 3.51 -20.69
N CYS A 59 -13.11 3.93 -20.36
CA CYS A 59 -12.45 5.04 -21.05
C CYS A 59 -12.07 4.64 -22.48
N HIS A 60 -11.57 3.42 -22.68
CA HIS A 60 -11.30 2.86 -24.01
C HIS A 60 -12.58 2.68 -24.83
N VAL A 61 -13.67 2.23 -24.19
CA VAL A 61 -14.97 2.13 -24.88
C VAL A 61 -15.43 3.50 -25.36
N MET A 62 -15.39 4.54 -24.51
CA MET A 62 -15.80 5.89 -24.88
C MET A 62 -14.87 6.51 -25.93
N GLU A 63 -13.58 6.16 -25.92
CA GLU A 63 -12.62 6.56 -26.95
C GLU A 63 -13.03 5.99 -28.31
N ARG A 64 -13.22 4.68 -28.40
CA ARG A 64 -13.57 3.99 -29.65
C ARG A 64 -14.92 4.42 -30.21
N GLU A 65 -15.94 4.58 -29.34
CA GLU A 65 -17.32 4.83 -29.76
C GLU A 65 -17.65 6.30 -29.98
N SER A 66 -16.99 7.22 -29.27
CA SER A 66 -17.35 8.64 -29.30
C SER A 66 -16.18 9.55 -29.72
N PHE A 67 -15.01 9.43 -29.11
CA PHE A 67 -13.92 10.38 -29.38
C PHE A 67 -13.19 10.13 -30.71
N SER A 68 -13.32 8.94 -31.26
CA SER A 68 -12.80 8.58 -32.59
C SER A 68 -13.82 8.78 -33.72
N ASP A 69 -15.10 9.13 -33.39
CA ASP A 69 -16.13 9.46 -34.38
C ASP A 69 -15.97 10.91 -34.87
N PRO A 70 -15.69 11.14 -36.21
CA PRO A 70 -15.48 12.49 -36.72
C PRO A 70 -16.67 13.43 -36.56
N ALA A 71 -17.91 12.91 -36.60
CA ALA A 71 -19.12 13.74 -36.48
C ALA A 71 -19.34 14.19 -35.04
N ILE A 72 -19.06 13.33 -34.07
CA ILE A 72 -19.09 13.69 -32.65
C ILE A 72 -17.96 14.68 -32.36
N ALA A 73 -16.76 14.42 -32.84
CA ALA A 73 -15.61 15.30 -32.68
C ALA A 73 -15.86 16.70 -33.26
N GLU A 74 -16.50 16.80 -34.45
CA GLU A 74 -16.88 18.08 -35.02
C GLU A 74 -17.82 18.89 -34.09
N THR A 75 -18.80 18.23 -33.47
CA THR A 75 -19.71 18.86 -32.49
C THR A 75 -18.95 19.33 -31.27
N MET A 76 -18.07 18.48 -30.72
CA MET A 76 -17.22 18.81 -29.56
C MET A 76 -16.33 20.02 -29.84
N ASN A 77 -15.58 20.00 -30.92
CA ASN A 77 -14.62 21.06 -31.29
C ASN A 77 -15.31 22.40 -31.58
N ARG A 78 -16.54 22.36 -32.15
CA ARG A 78 -17.33 23.56 -32.47
C ARG A 78 -17.84 24.26 -31.20
N HIS A 79 -18.30 23.51 -30.19
CA HIS A 79 -19.09 24.05 -29.10
C HIS A 79 -18.35 24.08 -27.76
N PHE A 80 -17.28 23.32 -27.61
CA PHE A 80 -16.55 23.18 -26.36
C PHE A 80 -15.04 23.38 -26.54
N VAL A 81 -14.35 23.74 -25.45
CA VAL A 81 -12.91 23.51 -25.32
C VAL A 81 -12.75 22.19 -24.60
N CYS A 82 -12.15 21.21 -25.29
CA CYS A 82 -12.04 19.84 -24.81
C CYS A 82 -10.72 19.63 -24.08
N ILE A 83 -10.78 19.29 -22.79
CA ILE A 83 -9.61 19.02 -21.95
C ILE A 83 -9.60 17.54 -21.58
N LYS A 84 -8.44 16.89 -21.72
CA LYS A 84 -8.21 15.52 -21.33
C LYS A 84 -7.25 15.47 -20.15
N VAL A 85 -7.58 14.71 -19.11
CA VAL A 85 -6.77 14.58 -17.89
C VAL A 85 -6.54 13.11 -17.57
N ASP A 86 -5.29 12.77 -17.31
CA ASP A 86 -4.92 11.52 -16.66
C ASP A 86 -5.02 11.70 -15.14
N ARG A 87 -5.96 10.98 -14.52
CA ARG A 87 -6.19 11.06 -13.07
C ARG A 87 -4.98 10.60 -12.24
N GLU A 88 -4.15 9.75 -12.84
CA GLU A 88 -2.95 9.24 -12.17
C GLU A 88 -1.81 10.26 -12.20
N GLU A 89 -1.79 11.21 -13.15
CA GLU A 89 -0.87 12.35 -13.13
C GLU A 89 -1.44 13.57 -12.42
N ARG A 90 -2.78 13.73 -12.38
CA ARG A 90 -3.47 14.88 -11.77
C ARG A 90 -4.61 14.41 -10.86
N PRO A 91 -4.26 13.71 -9.75
CA PRO A 91 -5.25 13.28 -8.76
C PRO A 91 -5.98 14.47 -8.10
N ASP A 92 -5.36 15.64 -8.02
CA ASP A 92 -5.94 16.88 -7.53
C ASP A 92 -7.16 17.34 -8.35
N ILE A 93 -7.08 17.24 -9.67
CA ILE A 93 -8.18 17.56 -10.60
C ILE A 93 -9.27 16.47 -10.50
N ASP A 94 -8.86 15.21 -10.50
CA ASP A 94 -9.79 14.08 -10.42
C ASP A 94 -10.66 14.15 -9.16
N GLU A 95 -10.05 14.37 -8.00
CA GLU A 95 -10.74 14.44 -6.71
C GLU A 95 -11.81 15.55 -6.70
N ILE A 96 -11.42 16.76 -7.12
CA ILE A 96 -12.33 17.91 -7.15
C ILE A 96 -13.52 17.66 -8.06
N TYR A 97 -13.28 17.20 -9.30
CA TYR A 97 -14.36 17.03 -10.26
C TYR A 97 -15.11 15.69 -10.10
N MET A 98 -14.53 14.70 -9.42
CA MET A 98 -15.27 13.53 -8.95
C MET A 98 -16.29 13.91 -7.87
N LEU A 99 -15.92 14.80 -6.93
CA LEU A 99 -16.86 15.36 -5.96
C LEU A 99 -18.02 16.09 -6.66
N ALA A 100 -17.72 16.91 -7.68
CA ALA A 100 -18.77 17.57 -8.47
C ALA A 100 -19.71 16.56 -9.14
N THR A 101 -19.14 15.48 -9.70
CA THR A 101 -19.93 14.40 -10.33
C THR A 101 -20.82 13.71 -9.33
N GLN A 102 -20.31 13.40 -8.14
CA GLN A 102 -21.11 12.79 -7.06
C GLN A 102 -22.24 13.69 -6.57
N ILE A 103 -22.00 15.01 -6.47
CA ILE A 103 -23.05 15.99 -6.10
C ILE A 103 -24.15 16.06 -7.18
N LEU A 104 -23.75 16.04 -8.47
CA LEU A 104 -24.68 16.21 -9.59
C LEU A 104 -25.44 14.93 -9.95
N SER A 105 -24.79 13.77 -9.90
CA SER A 105 -25.33 12.50 -10.39
C SER A 105 -25.58 11.45 -9.30
N HIS A 106 -25.17 11.70 -8.06
CA HIS A 106 -25.24 10.80 -6.90
C HIS A 106 -24.38 9.51 -7.03
N HIS A 107 -23.55 9.41 -8.04
CA HIS A 107 -22.59 8.34 -8.24
C HIS A 107 -21.34 8.90 -8.91
N GLY A 108 -20.22 8.17 -8.84
CA GLY A 108 -18.96 8.51 -9.45
C GLY A 108 -18.36 7.32 -10.22
N GLY A 109 -17.36 7.59 -11.03
CA GLY A 109 -16.64 6.57 -11.81
C GLY A 109 -15.91 7.15 -13.00
N TRP A 110 -15.09 6.34 -13.63
CA TRP A 110 -14.37 6.71 -14.84
C TRP A 110 -14.90 5.98 -16.08
N PRO A 111 -14.90 6.67 -17.27
CA PRO A 111 -14.48 8.06 -17.49
C PRO A 111 -15.36 9.04 -16.70
N ASN A 112 -14.73 10.08 -16.12
CA ASN A 112 -15.46 11.17 -15.50
C ASN A 112 -15.59 12.30 -16.53
N SER A 113 -16.83 12.61 -16.93
CA SER A 113 -17.18 13.59 -17.97
C SER A 113 -17.85 14.79 -17.33
N VAL A 114 -17.15 15.92 -17.25
CA VAL A 114 -17.60 17.11 -16.52
C VAL A 114 -17.66 18.31 -17.46
N PHE A 115 -18.70 19.11 -17.35
CA PHE A 115 -18.85 20.34 -18.12
C PHE A 115 -18.73 21.55 -17.20
N LEU A 116 -17.80 22.45 -17.55
CA LEU A 116 -17.41 23.58 -16.72
C LEU A 116 -17.64 24.90 -17.41
N THR A 117 -17.87 25.94 -16.61
CA THR A 117 -17.74 27.34 -17.08
C THR A 117 -16.27 27.68 -17.31
N SER A 118 -15.99 28.83 -17.93
CA SER A 118 -14.61 29.38 -18.08
C SER A 118 -13.94 29.71 -16.74
N GLU A 119 -14.71 29.80 -15.66
CA GLU A 119 -14.26 29.99 -14.28
C GLU A 119 -14.08 28.67 -13.53
N LEU A 120 -14.09 27.52 -14.25
CA LEU A 120 -13.87 26.17 -13.71
C LEU A 120 -14.98 25.68 -12.76
N GLN A 121 -16.18 26.28 -12.83
CA GLN A 121 -17.33 25.88 -12.04
C GLN A 121 -18.13 24.81 -12.78
N PRO A 122 -18.37 23.62 -12.18
CA PRO A 122 -19.10 22.53 -12.84
C PRO A 122 -20.60 22.79 -12.85
N PHE A 123 -21.25 22.59 -14.01
CA PHE A 123 -22.70 22.73 -14.14
C PHE A 123 -23.41 21.46 -14.61
N PHE A 124 -22.67 20.49 -15.17
CA PHE A 124 -23.18 19.17 -15.53
C PHE A 124 -22.07 18.14 -15.46
N ALA A 125 -22.42 16.91 -15.08
CA ALA A 125 -21.45 15.81 -15.03
C ALA A 125 -22.15 14.45 -15.22
N GLY A 126 -21.34 13.48 -15.62
CA GLY A 126 -21.70 12.08 -15.71
C GLY A 126 -20.45 11.22 -15.91
N THR A 127 -20.65 9.93 -16.04
CA THR A 127 -19.56 8.99 -16.33
C THR A 127 -19.55 8.66 -17.83
N TYR A 128 -19.70 7.39 -18.18
CA TYR A 128 -19.79 6.97 -19.56
C TYR A 128 -21.14 7.35 -20.20
N PHE A 129 -21.09 7.90 -21.41
CA PHE A 129 -22.23 8.15 -22.28
C PHE A 129 -22.13 7.30 -23.54
N PRO A 130 -23.19 6.53 -23.93
CA PRO A 130 -23.20 5.87 -25.22
C PRO A 130 -23.21 6.92 -26.37
N PRO A 131 -22.68 6.62 -27.55
CA PRO A 131 -22.57 7.62 -28.64
C PRO A 131 -23.93 8.18 -29.07
N ARG A 132 -24.99 7.36 -29.03
CA ARG A 132 -26.37 7.72 -29.38
C ARG A 132 -27.35 7.27 -28.30
N ASP A 133 -28.56 7.83 -28.34
CA ASP A 133 -29.61 7.49 -27.39
C ASP A 133 -29.88 5.97 -27.38
N VAL A 134 -29.85 5.38 -26.20
CA VAL A 134 -30.30 4.00 -25.93
C VAL A 134 -31.44 4.03 -24.93
N ALA A 135 -32.26 2.97 -24.90
CA ALA A 135 -33.48 2.94 -24.09
C ALA A 135 -33.24 3.46 -22.65
N GLY A 136 -33.83 4.63 -22.33
CA GLY A 136 -33.76 5.26 -21.02
C GLY A 136 -32.50 6.05 -20.69
N ARG A 137 -31.52 6.15 -21.65
CA ARG A 137 -30.27 6.91 -21.44
C ARG A 137 -30.02 7.84 -22.64
N PRO A 138 -29.77 9.15 -22.42
CA PRO A 138 -29.35 10.04 -23.48
C PRO A 138 -27.96 9.67 -23.98
N GLY A 139 -27.79 9.74 -25.31
CA GLY A 139 -26.48 9.55 -25.96
C GLY A 139 -25.62 10.81 -25.84
N PHE A 140 -24.32 10.63 -26.05
CA PHE A 140 -23.35 11.72 -25.92
C PHE A 140 -23.66 12.90 -26.85
N VAL A 141 -24.07 12.62 -28.10
CA VAL A 141 -24.50 13.67 -29.06
C VAL A 141 -25.68 14.48 -28.54
N THR A 142 -26.67 13.81 -27.93
CA THR A 142 -27.85 14.49 -27.33
C THR A 142 -27.43 15.37 -26.17
N VAL A 143 -26.53 14.87 -25.30
CA VAL A 143 -25.97 15.65 -24.18
C VAL A 143 -25.22 16.89 -24.68
N LEU A 144 -24.30 16.73 -25.64
CA LEU A 144 -23.52 17.84 -26.19
C LEU A 144 -24.41 18.94 -26.77
N ASN A 145 -25.40 18.57 -27.60
CA ASN A 145 -26.32 19.54 -28.22
C ASN A 145 -27.19 20.25 -27.17
N SER A 146 -27.70 19.53 -26.18
CA SER A 146 -28.53 20.11 -25.13
C SER A 146 -27.77 21.11 -24.26
N LEU A 147 -26.48 20.82 -23.97
CA LEU A 147 -25.64 21.71 -23.18
C LEU A 147 -25.21 22.94 -24.00
N ASP A 148 -24.89 22.78 -25.30
CA ASP A 148 -24.63 23.93 -26.19
C ASP A 148 -25.85 24.84 -26.31
N GLU A 149 -27.06 24.28 -26.51
CA GLU A 149 -28.28 25.05 -26.52
C GLU A 149 -28.51 25.79 -25.19
N ALA A 150 -28.33 25.12 -24.06
CA ALA A 150 -28.47 25.75 -22.73
C ALA A 150 -27.45 26.89 -22.56
N TRP A 151 -26.20 26.68 -22.96
CA TRP A 151 -25.14 27.69 -22.90
C TRP A 151 -25.47 28.93 -23.70
N ARG A 152 -26.11 28.79 -24.87
CA ARG A 152 -26.46 29.93 -25.76
C ARG A 152 -27.78 30.60 -25.40
N SER A 153 -28.79 29.84 -25.00
CA SER A 153 -30.14 30.33 -24.84
C SER A 153 -30.58 30.53 -23.40
N ARG A 154 -29.93 29.84 -22.43
CA ARG A 154 -30.26 29.85 -21.01
C ARG A 154 -28.99 30.06 -20.14
N ARG A 155 -28.13 30.97 -20.57
CA ARG A 155 -26.83 31.23 -19.94
C ARG A 155 -26.94 31.47 -18.44
N GLN A 156 -27.89 32.28 -18.02
CA GLN A 156 -28.10 32.62 -16.62
C GLN A 156 -28.42 31.38 -15.78
N ASP A 157 -29.29 30.48 -16.29
CA ASP A 157 -29.61 29.23 -15.60
C ASP A 157 -28.37 28.34 -15.41
N VAL A 158 -27.51 28.24 -16.45
CA VAL A 158 -26.27 27.48 -16.40
C VAL A 158 -25.31 28.06 -15.37
N GLU A 159 -25.13 29.37 -15.31
CA GLU A 159 -24.27 30.03 -14.34
C GLU A 159 -24.80 29.95 -12.90
N GLU A 160 -26.13 29.99 -12.71
CA GLU A 160 -26.74 29.77 -11.40
C GLU A 160 -26.55 28.33 -10.93
N GLN A 161 -26.73 27.35 -11.82
CA GLN A 161 -26.45 25.95 -11.52
C GLN A 161 -24.98 25.75 -11.15
N ALA A 162 -24.02 26.30 -11.93
CA ALA A 162 -22.60 26.19 -11.70
C ALA A 162 -22.21 26.76 -10.31
N ARG A 163 -22.72 27.93 -9.96
CA ARG A 163 -22.53 28.55 -8.63
C ARG A 163 -23.10 27.69 -7.51
N SER A 164 -24.29 27.15 -7.70
CA SER A 164 -24.96 26.28 -6.71
C SER A 164 -24.12 25.02 -6.42
N VAL A 165 -23.55 24.40 -7.46
CA VAL A 165 -22.67 23.22 -7.32
C VAL A 165 -21.37 23.62 -6.65
N ALA A 166 -20.73 24.72 -7.06
CA ALA A 166 -19.50 25.23 -6.44
C ALA A 166 -19.71 25.54 -4.95
N ASP A 167 -20.83 26.15 -4.58
CA ASP A 167 -21.18 26.42 -3.18
C ASP A 167 -21.42 25.13 -2.38
N ALA A 168 -22.02 24.10 -3.01
CA ALA A 168 -22.18 22.79 -2.38
C ALA A 168 -20.83 22.09 -2.15
N MET A 169 -19.92 22.16 -3.12
CA MET A 169 -18.55 21.67 -2.99
C MET A 169 -17.81 22.38 -1.87
N HIS A 170 -17.88 23.73 -1.81
CA HIS A 170 -17.26 24.51 -0.72
C HIS A 170 -17.79 24.11 0.66
N ARG A 171 -19.13 23.95 0.80
CA ARG A 171 -19.70 23.49 2.07
C ARG A 171 -19.22 22.08 2.44
N TYR A 172 -19.24 21.16 1.50
CA TYR A 172 -18.76 19.79 1.73
C TYR A 172 -17.29 19.75 2.20
N LEU A 173 -16.40 20.49 1.53
CA LEU A 173 -14.99 20.58 1.89
C LEU A 173 -14.76 21.30 3.23
N ALA A 174 -15.62 22.30 3.58
CA ALA A 174 -15.56 22.96 4.87
C ALA A 174 -16.07 22.07 6.01
N ASP A 175 -17.14 21.31 5.78
CA ASP A 175 -17.72 20.39 6.76
C ASP A 175 -16.76 19.24 7.11
N GLN A 176 -15.92 18.82 6.17
CA GLN A 176 -14.87 17.82 6.41
C GLN A 176 -13.82 18.29 7.43
N ARG A 177 -13.57 19.58 7.54
CA ARG A 177 -12.58 20.11 8.50
C ARG A 177 -13.01 19.94 9.94
N GLY A 178 -14.32 19.75 10.23
CA GLY A 178 -14.89 19.66 11.58
C GLY A 178 -14.60 20.90 12.43
N ALA A 179 -15.35 21.10 13.49
CA ALA A 179 -14.90 22.01 14.54
C ALA A 179 -13.74 21.33 15.28
N PRO A 180 -12.62 22.02 15.60
CA PRO A 180 -11.57 21.45 16.42
C PRO A 180 -12.15 21.12 17.79
N ALA A 181 -12.69 19.93 17.93
CA ALA A 181 -13.03 19.34 19.21
C ALA A 181 -11.71 18.86 19.80
N GLY A 182 -11.48 19.08 21.09
CA GLY A 182 -10.24 18.69 21.75
C GLY A 182 -9.85 17.23 21.51
N LEU A 183 -8.87 16.73 22.23
CA LEU A 183 -8.40 15.35 22.14
C LEU A 183 -9.59 14.37 22.04
N VAL A 184 -9.57 13.54 21.01
CA VAL A 184 -10.53 12.43 20.83
C VAL A 184 -10.66 11.69 22.15
N GLY A 185 -11.89 11.52 22.63
CA GLY A 185 -12.16 10.74 23.84
C GLY A 185 -11.76 9.27 23.68
N GLU A 186 -12.65 8.33 23.89
CA GLU A 186 -12.37 6.93 23.54
C GLU A 186 -12.43 6.73 22.03
N VAL A 187 -11.35 6.20 21.43
CA VAL A 187 -11.29 5.95 20.00
C VAL A 187 -12.26 4.81 19.63
N PRO A 188 -13.22 5.02 18.71
CA PRO A 188 -14.33 4.10 18.51
C PRO A 188 -13.96 2.89 17.61
N ILE A 189 -12.77 2.31 17.79
CA ILE A 189 -12.28 1.21 16.94
C ILE A 189 -13.17 -0.04 17.04
N GLY A 190 -13.71 -0.34 18.22
CA GLY A 190 -14.64 -1.44 18.44
C GLY A 190 -15.94 -1.28 17.66
N ARG A 191 -16.45 -0.04 17.51
CA ARG A 191 -17.63 0.26 16.69
C ARG A 191 -17.36 -0.09 15.23
N VAL A 192 -16.19 0.29 14.69
CA VAL A 192 -15.84 0.00 13.28
C VAL A 192 -15.65 -1.50 13.06
N VAL A 193 -15.06 -2.23 14.02
CA VAL A 193 -14.97 -3.70 13.93
C VAL A 193 -16.36 -4.33 13.90
N SER A 194 -17.30 -3.86 14.72
CA SER A 194 -18.69 -4.34 14.73
C SER A 194 -19.43 -4.01 13.43
N ASP A 195 -19.19 -2.84 12.85
CA ASP A 195 -19.75 -2.45 11.55
C ASP A 195 -19.19 -3.33 10.42
N LEU A 196 -17.89 -3.57 10.42
CA LEU A 196 -17.26 -4.50 9.47
C LEU A 196 -17.82 -5.92 9.61
N GLU A 197 -18.07 -6.40 10.83
CA GLU A 197 -18.69 -7.72 11.06
C GLU A 197 -20.12 -7.81 10.49
N HIS A 198 -20.87 -6.72 10.52
CA HIS A 198 -22.22 -6.63 9.92
C HIS A 198 -22.19 -6.76 8.39
N HIS A 199 -21.16 -6.22 7.75
CA HIS A 199 -20.99 -6.25 6.29
C HIS A 199 -20.14 -7.41 5.79
N PHE A 200 -19.62 -8.22 6.71
CA PHE A 200 -18.70 -9.31 6.39
C PHE A 200 -19.40 -10.47 5.68
N ASP A 201 -18.83 -10.89 4.57
CA ASP A 201 -19.27 -12.12 3.89
C ASP A 201 -18.66 -13.36 4.58
N SER A 202 -19.46 -13.99 5.44
CA SER A 202 -19.01 -15.16 6.20
C SER A 202 -18.69 -16.40 5.35
N ARG A 203 -19.19 -16.46 4.12
CA ARG A 203 -18.96 -17.59 3.20
C ARG A 203 -17.66 -17.38 2.40
N TRP A 204 -17.52 -16.21 1.79
CA TRP A 204 -16.46 -15.94 0.84
C TRP A 204 -15.42 -14.94 1.34
N GLY A 205 -15.57 -14.43 2.55
CA GLY A 205 -14.71 -13.36 3.08
C GLY A 205 -14.91 -12.03 2.34
N GLY A 206 -14.24 -10.99 2.82
CA GLY A 206 -14.41 -9.63 2.30
C GLY A 206 -15.67 -8.95 2.80
N PHE A 207 -15.96 -7.77 2.30
CA PHE A 207 -17.02 -6.88 2.79
C PHE A 207 -17.94 -6.47 1.64
N GLY A 208 -19.24 -6.60 1.86
CA GLY A 208 -20.26 -6.31 0.85
C GLY A 208 -20.46 -7.43 -0.17
N GLY A 209 -21.15 -7.10 -1.28
CA GLY A 209 -21.50 -8.02 -2.37
C GLY A 209 -20.55 -7.90 -3.57
N ALA A 210 -21.11 -8.14 -4.78
CA ALA A 210 -20.41 -7.94 -6.05
C ALA A 210 -20.71 -6.54 -6.64
N PRO A 211 -19.73 -5.86 -7.26
CA PRO A 211 -18.30 -6.22 -7.31
C PRO A 211 -17.63 -6.11 -5.94
N LYS A 212 -16.61 -6.95 -5.70
CA LYS A 212 -15.94 -7.05 -4.40
C LYS A 212 -14.49 -6.59 -4.49
N PHE A 213 -14.13 -5.63 -3.65
CA PHE A 213 -12.78 -5.04 -3.59
C PHE A 213 -11.98 -5.57 -2.40
N PRO A 214 -10.65 -5.66 -2.50
CA PRO A 214 -9.77 -6.07 -1.38
C PRO A 214 -9.85 -5.18 -0.14
N THR A 215 -10.15 -3.89 -0.31
CA THR A 215 -10.29 -2.90 0.77
C THR A 215 -9.14 -2.90 1.78
N PRO A 216 -7.90 -2.57 1.39
CA PRO A 216 -6.73 -2.69 2.27
C PRO A 216 -6.85 -1.94 3.59
N ALA A 217 -7.51 -0.76 3.63
CA ALA A 217 -7.73 -0.01 4.86
C ALA A 217 -8.57 -0.80 5.90
N ASN A 218 -9.54 -1.63 5.46
CA ASN A 218 -10.26 -2.53 6.35
C ASN A 218 -9.32 -3.60 6.93
N LEU A 219 -8.50 -4.20 6.07
CA LEU A 219 -7.57 -5.27 6.46
C LEU A 219 -6.51 -4.76 7.44
N MET A 220 -5.94 -3.58 7.18
CA MET A 220 -4.96 -2.92 8.06
C MET A 220 -5.56 -2.59 9.44
N LEU A 221 -6.81 -2.09 9.49
CA LEU A 221 -7.51 -1.84 10.75
C LEU A 221 -7.74 -3.15 11.52
N LEU A 222 -8.20 -4.20 10.84
CA LEU A 222 -8.39 -5.50 11.47
C LEU A 222 -7.08 -6.07 12.02
N GLN A 223 -5.96 -5.92 11.29
CA GLN A 223 -4.62 -6.32 11.75
C GLN A 223 -4.21 -5.59 13.03
N GLU A 224 -4.51 -4.29 13.14
CA GLU A 224 -4.18 -3.49 14.33
C GLU A 224 -4.80 -4.05 15.63
N VAL A 225 -5.94 -4.75 15.51
CA VAL A 225 -6.68 -5.24 16.69
C VAL A 225 -6.80 -6.77 16.76
N ALA A 226 -6.33 -7.50 15.75
CA ALA A 226 -6.52 -8.95 15.64
C ALA A 226 -5.95 -9.75 16.82
N SER A 227 -4.84 -9.31 17.44
CA SER A 227 -4.24 -9.99 18.59
C SER A 227 -5.12 -9.98 19.85
N GLY A 228 -6.09 -9.06 19.95
CA GLY A 228 -6.99 -8.95 21.09
C GLY A 228 -8.48 -9.04 20.73
N ASN A 229 -8.80 -9.43 19.47
CA ASN A 229 -10.17 -9.47 18.97
C ASN A 229 -10.36 -10.63 17.99
N ASP A 230 -10.95 -11.72 18.45
CA ASP A 230 -11.19 -12.95 17.68
C ASP A 230 -12.06 -12.71 16.43
N SER A 231 -13.02 -11.79 16.48
CA SER A 231 -13.85 -11.45 15.34
C SER A 231 -13.02 -10.77 14.24
N ALA A 232 -12.17 -9.81 14.61
CA ALA A 232 -11.26 -9.16 13.68
C ALA A 232 -10.27 -10.17 13.07
N ALA A 233 -9.67 -11.03 13.88
CA ALA A 233 -8.76 -12.07 13.42
C ALA A 233 -9.44 -13.03 12.42
N ARG A 234 -10.65 -13.48 12.73
CA ARG A 234 -11.45 -14.36 11.84
C ARG A 234 -11.79 -13.68 10.51
N MET A 235 -12.28 -12.44 10.54
CA MET A 235 -12.62 -11.68 9.33
C MET A 235 -11.38 -11.48 8.44
N LEU A 236 -10.27 -11.11 9.04
CA LEU A 236 -8.99 -10.92 8.35
C LEU A 236 -8.52 -12.20 7.67
N SER A 237 -8.28 -13.26 8.44
CA SER A 237 -7.74 -14.53 7.92
C SER A 237 -8.67 -15.14 6.86
N LYS A 238 -10.00 -15.11 7.06
CA LYS A 238 -10.96 -15.63 6.08
C LYS A 238 -10.94 -14.85 4.77
N THR A 239 -10.81 -13.51 4.85
CA THR A 239 -10.75 -12.67 3.63
C THR A 239 -9.46 -12.96 2.85
N LEU A 240 -8.32 -13.01 3.54
CA LEU A 240 -7.02 -13.27 2.92
C LEU A 240 -6.97 -14.67 2.29
N ASP A 241 -7.44 -15.71 2.99
CA ASP A 241 -7.53 -17.06 2.44
C ASP A 241 -8.40 -17.10 1.17
N SER A 242 -9.57 -16.47 1.21
CA SER A 242 -10.48 -16.48 0.06
C SER A 242 -9.91 -15.73 -1.15
N MET A 243 -9.25 -14.60 -0.95
CA MET A 243 -8.56 -13.89 -2.04
C MET A 243 -7.37 -14.69 -2.58
N ALA A 244 -6.56 -15.31 -1.70
CA ALA A 244 -5.41 -16.13 -2.11
C ALA A 244 -5.80 -17.31 -3.01
N ARG A 245 -6.97 -17.89 -2.76
CA ARG A 245 -7.52 -19.01 -3.53
C ARG A 245 -8.32 -18.58 -4.77
N GLY A 246 -8.87 -17.37 -4.76
CA GLY A 246 -9.68 -16.84 -5.85
C GLY A 246 -8.90 -16.61 -7.15
N GLY A 247 -9.64 -16.35 -8.23
CA GLY A 247 -9.06 -15.90 -9.49
C GLY A 247 -8.61 -14.43 -9.44
N ILE A 248 -8.95 -13.69 -8.37
CA ILE A 248 -8.39 -12.36 -8.12
C ILE A 248 -6.87 -12.40 -7.91
N PHE A 249 -6.33 -13.52 -7.44
CA PHE A 249 -4.91 -13.80 -7.41
C PHE A 249 -4.51 -14.61 -8.64
N ASP A 250 -3.52 -14.16 -9.39
CA ASP A 250 -3.01 -14.89 -10.56
C ASP A 250 -2.24 -16.13 -10.11
N GLN A 251 -2.88 -17.29 -10.20
CA GLN A 251 -2.34 -18.58 -9.73
C GLN A 251 -1.10 -19.07 -10.49
N LEU A 252 -0.74 -18.44 -11.62
CA LEU A 252 0.44 -18.80 -12.40
C LEU A 252 1.64 -17.88 -12.15
N ALA A 253 1.46 -16.56 -12.32
CA ALA A 253 2.56 -15.60 -12.19
C ALA A 253 2.59 -14.90 -10.83
N GLY A 254 1.52 -14.96 -10.08
CA GLY A 254 1.33 -14.16 -8.87
C GLY A 254 0.81 -12.75 -9.16
N GLY A 255 0.66 -11.97 -8.10
CA GLY A 255 0.08 -10.64 -8.13
C GLY A 255 -1.45 -10.65 -8.16
N PHE A 256 -2.04 -9.60 -7.59
CA PHE A 256 -3.48 -9.43 -7.49
C PHE A 256 -4.03 -8.57 -8.61
N HIS A 257 -5.18 -8.97 -9.13
CA HIS A 257 -6.06 -8.13 -9.92
C HIS A 257 -6.80 -7.14 -9.01
N ARG A 258 -7.32 -6.07 -9.60
CA ARG A 258 -7.85 -4.91 -8.87
C ARG A 258 -9.07 -5.23 -8.00
N TYR A 259 -10.07 -5.94 -8.55
CA TYR A 259 -11.28 -6.35 -7.83
C TYR A 259 -11.91 -7.57 -8.47
N SER A 260 -12.82 -8.24 -7.76
CA SER A 260 -13.63 -9.31 -8.30
C SER A 260 -14.96 -8.78 -8.80
N THR A 261 -15.40 -9.24 -9.97
CA THR A 261 -16.72 -8.93 -10.54
C THR A 261 -17.84 -9.71 -9.85
N ASP A 262 -17.49 -10.79 -9.13
CA ASP A 262 -18.40 -11.63 -8.35
C ASP A 262 -18.09 -11.56 -6.84
N ALA A 263 -18.95 -12.15 -6.03
CA ALA A 263 -18.80 -12.21 -4.58
C ALA A 263 -17.82 -13.31 -4.11
N GLU A 264 -17.40 -14.23 -4.99
CA GLU A 264 -16.63 -15.44 -4.67
C GLU A 264 -15.11 -15.22 -4.84
N TRP A 265 -14.66 -14.04 -5.27
CA TRP A 265 -13.29 -13.73 -5.67
C TRP A 265 -12.80 -14.51 -6.90
N LYS A 266 -13.70 -15.04 -7.71
CA LYS A 266 -13.42 -16.01 -8.74
C LYS A 266 -13.13 -15.41 -10.10
N VAL A 267 -13.90 -14.42 -10.52
CA VAL A 267 -13.75 -13.73 -11.80
C VAL A 267 -13.31 -12.29 -11.54
N PRO A 268 -12.05 -11.94 -11.76
CA PRO A 268 -11.57 -10.59 -11.54
C PRO A 268 -11.91 -9.66 -12.72
N HIS A 269 -11.87 -8.36 -12.48
CA HIS A 269 -11.49 -7.37 -13.48
C HIS A 269 -9.95 -7.45 -13.61
N PHE A 270 -9.47 -7.79 -14.82
CA PHE A 270 -8.11 -8.31 -15.01
C PHE A 270 -6.97 -7.27 -14.93
N GLU A 271 -7.27 -6.01 -14.67
CA GLU A 271 -6.31 -4.95 -14.38
C GLU A 271 -5.47 -5.29 -13.13
N LYS A 272 -4.17 -5.01 -13.17
CA LYS A 272 -3.28 -5.17 -12.00
C LYS A 272 -2.60 -3.84 -11.68
N MET A 273 -2.89 -3.28 -10.51
CA MET A 273 -2.35 -2.02 -10.05
C MET A 273 -1.17 -2.24 -9.10
N LEU A 274 -0.15 -1.40 -9.19
CA LEU A 274 1.01 -1.45 -8.29
C LEU A 274 0.60 -1.27 -6.82
N TYR A 275 -0.27 -0.29 -6.55
CA TYR A 275 -0.70 0.02 -5.19
C TYR A 275 -1.45 -1.13 -4.51
N ASP A 276 -2.32 -1.86 -5.23
CA ASP A 276 -3.02 -3.03 -4.68
C ASP A 276 -2.01 -4.12 -4.29
N ASN A 277 -1.04 -4.36 -5.16
CA ASN A 277 -0.02 -5.38 -4.93
C ASN A 277 0.94 -5.00 -3.79
N GLY A 278 1.31 -3.71 -3.68
CA GLY A 278 2.15 -3.21 -2.59
C GLY A 278 1.45 -3.31 -1.22
N LEU A 279 0.20 -2.85 -1.13
CA LEU A 279 -0.60 -2.90 0.09
C LEU A 279 -0.92 -4.34 0.53
N LEU A 280 -1.35 -5.19 -0.41
CA LEU A 280 -1.66 -6.59 -0.10
C LEU A 280 -0.40 -7.37 0.28
N LEU A 281 0.75 -7.07 -0.33
CA LEU A 281 2.02 -7.67 0.06
C LEU A 281 2.34 -7.43 1.54
N GLU A 282 2.16 -6.19 2.03
CA GLU A 282 2.34 -5.86 3.43
C GLU A 282 1.33 -6.58 4.33
N VAL A 283 0.05 -6.56 3.94
CA VAL A 283 -1.02 -7.21 4.70
C VAL A 283 -0.76 -8.71 4.87
N TYR A 284 -0.41 -9.42 3.78
CA TYR A 284 -0.08 -10.85 3.85
C TYR A 284 1.21 -11.13 4.63
N ALA A 285 2.22 -10.27 4.54
CA ALA A 285 3.44 -10.43 5.32
C ALA A 285 3.19 -10.31 6.82
N ARG A 286 2.36 -9.36 7.24
CA ARG A 286 1.94 -9.21 8.63
C ARG A 286 1.04 -10.35 9.09
N GLU A 287 0.18 -10.88 8.22
CA GLU A 287 -0.63 -12.06 8.54
C GLU A 287 0.25 -13.30 8.73
N TRP A 288 1.25 -13.50 7.87
CA TRP A 288 2.28 -14.52 8.09
C TRP A 288 2.93 -14.39 9.47
N ALA A 289 3.37 -13.19 9.83
CA ALA A 289 4.02 -12.95 11.12
C ALA A 289 3.09 -13.23 12.31
N ARG A 290 1.77 -13.04 12.15
CA ARG A 290 0.76 -13.28 13.17
C ARG A 290 0.39 -14.76 13.32
N THR A 291 0.29 -15.49 12.18
CA THR A 291 -0.31 -16.84 12.14
C THR A 291 0.66 -17.95 11.79
N ALA A 292 1.83 -17.62 11.24
CA ALA A 292 2.73 -18.55 10.58
C ALA A 292 2.06 -19.39 9.45
N ASP A 293 0.98 -18.88 8.85
CA ASP A 293 0.26 -19.57 7.79
C ASP A 293 1.13 -19.67 6.52
N PRO A 294 1.53 -20.86 6.09
CA PRO A 294 2.37 -21.04 4.91
C PRO A 294 1.71 -20.58 3.61
N GLU A 295 0.38 -20.44 3.55
CA GLU A 295 -0.31 -19.87 2.40
C GLU A 295 -0.07 -18.37 2.29
N ALA A 296 -0.11 -17.64 3.40
CA ALA A 296 0.25 -16.23 3.44
C ALA A 296 1.71 -16.03 2.96
N ALA A 297 2.64 -16.86 3.41
CA ALA A 297 4.04 -16.82 2.94
C ALA A 297 4.17 -17.10 1.44
N ARG A 298 3.37 -18.04 0.89
CA ARG A 298 3.33 -18.32 -0.55
C ARG A 298 2.90 -17.09 -1.34
N ILE A 299 1.81 -16.45 -0.92
CA ILE A 299 1.27 -15.25 -1.56
C ILE A 299 2.31 -14.11 -1.55
N VAL A 300 2.95 -13.86 -0.42
CA VAL A 300 4.02 -12.86 -0.30
C VAL A 300 5.12 -13.12 -1.32
N ARG A 301 5.68 -14.34 -1.36
CA ARG A 301 6.77 -14.67 -2.29
C ARG A 301 6.35 -14.59 -3.76
N GLN A 302 5.13 -14.97 -4.09
CA GLN A 302 4.63 -14.91 -5.47
C GLN A 302 4.31 -13.48 -5.90
N THR A 303 3.74 -12.65 -5.03
CA THR A 303 3.50 -11.23 -5.31
C THR A 303 4.81 -10.47 -5.48
N ALA A 304 5.80 -10.68 -4.60
CA ALA A 304 7.11 -10.06 -4.74
C ALA A 304 7.82 -10.49 -6.04
N ARG A 305 7.69 -11.78 -6.42
CA ARG A 305 8.23 -12.28 -7.71
C ARG A 305 7.53 -11.66 -8.91
N TYR A 306 6.21 -11.46 -8.85
CA TYR A 306 5.44 -10.78 -9.88
C TYR A 306 5.93 -9.34 -10.04
N LEU A 307 6.07 -8.58 -8.95
CA LEU A 307 6.63 -7.23 -9.00
C LEU A 307 8.02 -7.20 -9.64
N ALA A 308 8.90 -8.13 -9.28
CA ALA A 308 10.25 -8.22 -9.84
C ALA A 308 10.27 -8.54 -11.34
N SER A 309 9.38 -9.43 -11.81
CA SER A 309 9.46 -9.98 -13.18
C SER A 309 8.57 -9.28 -14.20
N GLU A 310 7.47 -8.65 -13.75
CA GLU A 310 6.45 -8.10 -14.64
C GLU A 310 6.23 -6.58 -14.46
N MET A 311 6.61 -6.00 -13.28
CA MET A 311 6.33 -4.60 -12.95
C MET A 311 7.60 -3.74 -12.78
N THR A 312 8.79 -4.35 -12.73
CA THR A 312 10.03 -3.59 -12.49
C THR A 312 10.56 -2.97 -13.77
N SER A 313 10.83 -1.67 -13.76
CA SER A 313 11.50 -0.95 -14.83
C SER A 313 12.97 -1.34 -14.93
N PRO A 314 13.64 -1.10 -16.07
CA PRO A 314 15.08 -1.34 -16.19
C PRO A 314 15.94 -0.59 -15.15
N ASP A 315 15.43 0.49 -14.60
CA ASP A 315 16.12 1.36 -13.64
C ASP A 315 15.84 0.97 -12.19
N GLY A 316 14.99 -0.04 -11.92
CA GLY A 316 14.76 -0.63 -10.61
C GLY A 316 13.52 -0.15 -9.85
N ALA A 317 12.83 0.88 -10.35
CA ALA A 317 11.51 1.27 -9.82
C ALA A 317 10.38 0.48 -10.48
N PHE A 318 9.15 0.63 -9.99
CA PHE A 318 8.00 -0.12 -10.50
C PHE A 318 7.10 0.74 -11.38
N TRP A 319 6.66 0.17 -12.49
CA TRP A 319 5.60 0.70 -13.33
C TRP A 319 4.26 0.71 -12.61
N SER A 320 3.31 1.56 -13.09
CA SER A 320 2.07 1.81 -12.36
C SER A 320 1.03 0.70 -12.50
N ALA A 321 0.79 0.18 -13.71
CA ALA A 321 -0.32 -0.75 -13.94
C ALA A 321 -0.11 -1.66 -15.15
N VAL A 322 -0.87 -2.77 -15.15
CA VAL A 322 -1.04 -3.66 -16.31
C VAL A 322 -2.51 -3.65 -16.70
N ASP A 323 -2.77 -3.43 -17.99
CA ASP A 323 -4.12 -3.33 -18.56
C ASP A 323 -4.91 -4.64 -18.40
N ALA A 324 -6.21 -4.53 -18.25
CA ALA A 324 -7.13 -5.67 -18.25
C ALA A 324 -7.34 -6.25 -19.65
N GLU A 325 -7.15 -5.43 -20.70
CA GLU A 325 -7.51 -5.74 -22.07
C GLU A 325 -6.28 -6.18 -22.89
N THR A 326 -6.48 -7.18 -23.74
CA THR A 326 -5.52 -7.59 -24.77
C THR A 326 -6.31 -7.90 -26.04
N GLU A 327 -5.89 -7.33 -27.18
CA GLU A 327 -6.56 -7.50 -28.48
C GLU A 327 -8.06 -7.16 -28.47
N GLY A 328 -8.44 -6.11 -27.72
CA GLY A 328 -9.82 -5.66 -27.61
C GLY A 328 -10.72 -6.56 -26.74
N ARG A 329 -10.14 -7.45 -25.93
CA ARG A 329 -10.88 -8.39 -25.08
C ARG A 329 -10.31 -8.38 -23.67
N GLU A 330 -11.18 -8.16 -22.69
CA GLU A 330 -10.83 -8.22 -21.28
C GLU A 330 -10.41 -9.63 -20.87
N GLY A 331 -9.32 -9.74 -20.14
CA GLY A 331 -8.82 -11.01 -19.60
C GLY A 331 -8.21 -11.99 -20.61
N ALA A 332 -8.16 -11.66 -21.91
CA ALA A 332 -7.71 -12.60 -22.96
C ALA A 332 -6.33 -13.23 -22.70
N TYR A 333 -5.43 -12.50 -22.05
CA TYR A 333 -4.12 -13.01 -21.65
C TYR A 333 -4.20 -14.05 -20.53
N TYR A 334 -5.15 -13.93 -19.59
CA TYR A 334 -5.19 -14.70 -18.33
C TYR A 334 -6.09 -15.93 -18.41
N VAL A 335 -7.16 -15.89 -19.22
CA VAL A 335 -8.17 -16.95 -19.28
C VAL A 335 -7.76 -18.11 -20.20
N TRP A 336 -8.37 -19.27 -19.99
CA TRP A 336 -7.99 -20.51 -20.69
C TRP A 336 -9.19 -21.23 -21.27
N GLN A 337 -9.01 -21.83 -22.43
CA GLN A 337 -9.91 -22.84 -22.97
C GLN A 337 -9.47 -24.24 -22.49
N ARG A 338 -10.40 -25.18 -22.44
CA ARG A 338 -10.12 -26.55 -21.99
C ARG A 338 -9.11 -27.27 -22.89
N GLU A 339 -9.20 -27.03 -24.18
CA GLU A 339 -8.32 -27.63 -25.18
C GLU A 339 -6.89 -27.09 -25.05
N GLU A 340 -6.73 -25.81 -24.85
CA GLU A 340 -5.41 -25.20 -24.59
C GLU A 340 -4.73 -25.81 -23.35
N LEU A 341 -5.51 -26.01 -22.27
CA LEU A 341 -4.99 -26.65 -21.05
C LEU A 341 -4.59 -28.12 -21.30
N ARG A 342 -5.37 -28.86 -22.10
CA ARG A 342 -5.01 -30.24 -22.47
C ARG A 342 -3.76 -30.32 -23.34
N GLU A 343 -3.63 -29.45 -24.33
CA GLU A 343 -2.44 -29.38 -25.18
C GLU A 343 -1.19 -29.01 -24.36
N ALA A 344 -1.33 -28.03 -23.45
CA ALA A 344 -0.22 -27.59 -22.61
C ALA A 344 0.22 -28.68 -21.59
N LEU A 345 -0.70 -29.44 -21.01
CA LEU A 345 -0.42 -30.37 -19.92
C LEU A 345 -0.30 -31.85 -20.36
N GLY A 346 -0.95 -32.23 -21.46
CA GLY A 346 -1.14 -33.65 -21.78
C GLY A 346 -2.24 -34.29 -20.91
N HIS A 347 -2.59 -35.53 -21.20
CA HIS A 347 -3.78 -36.18 -20.63
C HIS A 347 -3.68 -36.41 -19.11
N GLU A 348 -2.54 -36.88 -18.62
CA GLU A 348 -2.35 -37.26 -17.21
C GLU A 348 -2.28 -36.03 -16.32
N ASP A 349 -1.38 -35.08 -16.63
CA ASP A 349 -1.20 -33.84 -15.88
C ASP A 349 -2.46 -32.96 -15.93
N PHE A 350 -3.19 -32.97 -17.05
CA PHE A 350 -4.47 -32.26 -17.17
C PHE A 350 -5.47 -32.79 -16.14
N GLY A 351 -5.65 -34.13 -16.05
CA GLY A 351 -6.56 -34.74 -15.09
C GLY A 351 -6.17 -34.43 -13.64
N PHE A 352 -4.87 -34.43 -13.33
CA PHE A 352 -4.37 -34.08 -12.01
C PHE A 352 -4.64 -32.63 -11.65
N LEU A 353 -4.29 -31.68 -12.55
CA LEU A 353 -4.35 -30.25 -12.26
C LEU A 353 -5.78 -29.68 -12.34
N ALA A 354 -6.69 -30.32 -13.08
CA ALA A 354 -8.03 -29.80 -13.34
C ALA A 354 -8.83 -29.52 -12.08
N SER A 355 -8.87 -30.48 -11.14
CA SER A 355 -9.57 -30.32 -9.86
C SER A 355 -8.85 -29.38 -8.90
N LEU A 356 -7.54 -29.19 -9.07
CA LEU A 356 -6.72 -28.33 -8.23
C LEU A 356 -6.89 -26.86 -8.59
N LEU A 357 -7.02 -26.54 -9.89
CA LEU A 357 -7.11 -25.17 -10.40
C LEU A 357 -8.50 -24.83 -10.99
N GLY A 358 -9.54 -25.62 -10.68
CA GLY A 358 -10.93 -25.25 -10.92
C GLY A 358 -11.38 -25.33 -12.39
N PHE A 359 -10.78 -26.20 -13.23
CA PHE A 359 -11.20 -26.38 -14.61
C PHE A 359 -11.69 -27.80 -14.95
N ASP A 360 -12.05 -28.59 -13.94
CA ASP A 360 -12.70 -29.91 -14.09
C ASP A 360 -14.20 -29.80 -14.39
N GLY A 361 -14.86 -28.73 -13.92
CA GLY A 361 -16.25 -28.40 -14.17
C GLY A 361 -16.52 -27.76 -15.56
N PRO A 362 -17.75 -27.24 -15.78
CA PRO A 362 -18.06 -26.43 -16.95
C PRO A 362 -17.32 -25.08 -16.91
N PRO A 363 -17.03 -24.47 -18.07
CA PRO A 363 -16.48 -23.11 -18.09
C PRO A 363 -17.47 -22.11 -17.47
N PHE A 364 -16.94 -21.06 -16.88
CA PHE A 364 -17.75 -20.09 -16.11
C PHE A 364 -17.39 -18.62 -16.41
N PHE A 365 -16.46 -18.40 -17.31
CA PHE A 365 -16.15 -17.07 -17.85
C PHE A 365 -16.38 -17.07 -19.34
N GLU A 366 -17.08 -16.04 -19.86
CA GLU A 366 -17.59 -15.99 -21.24
C GLU A 366 -18.36 -17.30 -21.59
N VAL A 367 -18.18 -17.84 -22.79
CA VAL A 367 -18.90 -19.06 -23.22
C VAL A 367 -18.11 -20.34 -22.89
N ASP A 368 -16.78 -20.29 -23.00
CA ASP A 368 -15.93 -21.49 -23.04
C ASP A 368 -14.61 -21.37 -22.25
N ARG A 369 -14.52 -20.40 -21.31
CA ARG A 369 -13.27 -20.07 -20.67
C ARG A 369 -13.27 -20.28 -19.16
N TYR A 370 -12.07 -20.48 -18.63
CA TYR A 370 -11.79 -20.65 -17.21
C TYR A 370 -10.87 -19.55 -16.71
N VAL A 371 -11.12 -19.05 -15.51
CA VAL A 371 -10.16 -18.33 -14.67
C VAL A 371 -9.60 -19.34 -13.68
N LEU A 372 -8.28 -19.48 -13.64
CA LEU A 372 -7.65 -20.45 -12.73
C LEU A 372 -7.76 -19.96 -11.28
N HIS A 373 -8.23 -20.84 -10.39
CA HIS A 373 -8.41 -20.57 -8.96
C HIS A 373 -8.32 -21.88 -8.18
N LEU A 374 -8.09 -21.82 -6.88
CA LEU A 374 -8.07 -22.96 -5.98
C LEU A 374 -9.49 -23.15 -5.38
N PRO A 375 -10.29 -24.13 -5.84
CA PRO A 375 -11.67 -24.31 -5.35
C PRO A 375 -11.74 -24.64 -3.86
N GLU A 376 -10.69 -25.25 -3.32
CA GLU A 376 -10.59 -25.75 -1.96
C GLU A 376 -9.21 -25.43 -1.37
N GLU A 377 -9.12 -25.50 -0.05
CA GLU A 377 -7.85 -25.36 0.67
C GLU A 377 -6.85 -26.44 0.22
N VAL A 378 -5.59 -26.05 0.09
CA VAL A 378 -4.52 -26.94 -0.37
C VAL A 378 -4.30 -28.09 0.60
N GLU A 379 -4.48 -27.87 1.89
CA GLU A 379 -4.40 -28.86 2.95
C GLU A 379 -5.47 -29.95 2.80
N ASP A 380 -6.70 -29.58 2.45
CA ASP A 380 -7.80 -30.53 2.22
C ASP A 380 -7.56 -31.35 0.96
N GLN A 381 -7.03 -30.71 -0.06
CA GLN A 381 -6.66 -31.37 -1.29
C GLN A 381 -5.50 -32.37 -1.11
N ALA A 382 -4.48 -31.98 -0.33
CA ALA A 382 -3.35 -32.84 0.02
C ALA A 382 -3.80 -34.05 0.85
N ARG A 383 -4.61 -33.82 1.89
CA ARG A 383 -5.20 -34.91 2.72
C ARG A 383 -5.97 -35.96 1.91
N ARG A 384 -6.79 -35.51 0.96
CA ARG A 384 -7.53 -36.43 0.07
C ARG A 384 -6.61 -37.27 -0.80
N ARG A 385 -5.45 -36.77 -1.15
CA ARG A 385 -4.42 -37.46 -1.96
C ARG A 385 -3.41 -38.22 -1.11
N ARG A 386 -3.56 -38.20 0.22
CA ARG A 386 -2.66 -38.84 1.20
C ARG A 386 -1.20 -38.35 1.07
N MET A 387 -1.02 -37.11 0.87
CA MET A 387 0.28 -36.42 0.82
C MET A 387 0.25 -35.19 1.72
N ASP A 388 1.42 -34.68 2.06
CA ASP A 388 1.51 -33.39 2.73
C ASP A 388 1.36 -32.21 1.73
N ARG A 389 1.26 -31.01 2.27
CA ARG A 389 1.09 -29.81 1.50
C ARG A 389 2.26 -29.54 0.56
N GLU A 390 3.50 -29.69 1.03
CA GLU A 390 4.70 -29.44 0.24
C GLU A 390 4.87 -30.46 -0.88
N GLU A 391 4.56 -31.71 -0.62
CA GLU A 391 4.51 -32.77 -1.65
C GLU A 391 3.49 -32.40 -2.75
N LEU A 392 2.32 -31.90 -2.39
CA LEU A 392 1.32 -31.45 -3.36
C LEU A 392 1.83 -30.25 -4.17
N TRP A 393 2.38 -29.23 -3.52
CA TRP A 393 2.96 -28.08 -4.20
C TRP A 393 4.16 -28.47 -5.09
N ALA A 394 4.98 -29.41 -4.68
CA ALA A 394 6.08 -29.92 -5.50
C ALA A 394 5.60 -30.52 -6.84
N GLN A 395 4.41 -31.12 -6.85
CA GLN A 395 3.78 -31.61 -8.09
C GLN A 395 3.09 -30.50 -8.89
N ILE A 396 2.47 -29.52 -8.24
CA ILE A 396 1.77 -28.40 -8.91
C ILE A 396 2.76 -27.43 -9.59
N ARG A 397 3.86 -27.05 -8.92
CA ARG A 397 4.80 -26.03 -9.41
C ARG A 397 5.33 -26.27 -10.84
N PRO A 398 5.79 -27.47 -11.25
CA PRO A 398 6.26 -27.69 -12.62
C PRO A 398 5.13 -27.57 -13.64
N LEU A 399 3.90 -27.92 -13.29
CA LEU A 399 2.74 -27.85 -14.17
C LEU A 399 2.27 -26.40 -14.37
N THR A 400 2.19 -25.64 -13.29
CA THR A 400 1.87 -24.20 -13.38
C THR A 400 2.96 -23.40 -14.10
N ALA A 401 4.24 -23.77 -13.93
CA ALA A 401 5.33 -23.18 -14.70
C ALA A 401 5.17 -23.44 -16.20
N ARG A 402 4.79 -24.66 -16.60
CA ARG A 402 4.53 -25.00 -18.01
C ARG A 402 3.35 -24.20 -18.59
N LEU A 403 2.26 -24.03 -17.83
CA LEU A 403 1.14 -23.18 -18.24
C LEU A 403 1.58 -21.71 -18.37
N LEU A 404 2.39 -21.20 -17.43
CA LEU A 404 2.91 -19.85 -17.51
C LEU A 404 3.77 -19.63 -18.78
N GLU A 405 4.60 -20.58 -19.16
CA GLU A 405 5.38 -20.51 -20.39
C GLU A 405 4.49 -20.48 -21.65
N VAL A 406 3.39 -21.24 -21.67
CA VAL A 406 2.41 -21.19 -22.77
C VAL A 406 1.73 -19.82 -22.81
N ARG A 407 1.28 -19.31 -21.63
CA ARG A 407 0.66 -17.99 -21.54
C ARG A 407 1.58 -16.85 -22.00
N ARG A 408 2.87 -16.91 -21.69
CA ARG A 408 3.87 -15.91 -22.08
C ARG A 408 4.08 -15.77 -23.60
N ARG A 409 3.61 -16.74 -24.38
CA ARG A 409 3.64 -16.68 -25.86
C ARG A 409 2.47 -15.87 -26.44
N ARG A 410 1.43 -15.62 -25.63
CA ARG A 410 0.30 -14.76 -26.01
C ARG A 410 0.76 -13.30 -26.06
N GLN A 411 0.02 -12.46 -26.78
CA GLN A 411 0.20 -11.01 -26.68
C GLN A 411 -0.02 -10.57 -25.24
N ARG A 412 0.94 -9.84 -24.69
CA ARG A 412 0.83 -9.30 -23.33
C ARG A 412 -0.11 -8.11 -23.28
N PRO A 413 -0.81 -7.90 -22.17
CA PRO A 413 -1.51 -6.65 -21.90
C PRO A 413 -0.54 -5.46 -21.96
N ALA A 414 -1.07 -4.30 -22.28
CA ALA A 414 -0.30 -3.06 -22.23
C ALA A 414 0.12 -2.78 -20.79
N ILE A 415 1.33 -2.23 -20.66
CA ILE A 415 1.84 -1.76 -19.35
C ILE A 415 1.77 -0.24 -19.38
N ASP A 416 1.17 0.34 -18.36
CA ASP A 416 1.35 1.75 -18.08
C ASP A 416 2.72 1.94 -17.41
N ASP A 417 3.68 2.37 -18.19
CA ASP A 417 5.10 2.45 -17.82
C ASP A 417 5.48 3.76 -17.09
N LYS A 418 4.47 4.51 -16.59
CA LYS A 418 4.71 5.59 -15.65
C LYS A 418 5.27 5.04 -14.32
N ILE A 419 6.14 5.79 -13.71
CA ILE A 419 6.60 5.59 -12.34
C ILE A 419 5.98 6.68 -11.49
N LEU A 420 5.09 6.30 -10.57
CA LEU A 420 4.42 7.19 -9.64
C LEU A 420 5.08 7.10 -8.27
N THR A 421 5.37 8.23 -7.66
CA THR A 421 6.08 8.29 -6.38
C THR A 421 5.29 7.66 -5.24
N ASP A 422 4.00 7.94 -5.15
CA ASP A 422 3.09 7.41 -4.13
C ASP A 422 2.97 5.88 -4.22
N TRP A 423 2.70 5.33 -5.41
CA TRP A 423 2.53 3.88 -5.58
C TRP A 423 3.85 3.12 -5.39
N ASN A 424 4.97 3.70 -5.79
CA ASN A 424 6.29 3.15 -5.46
C ASN A 424 6.55 3.19 -3.96
N GLY A 425 6.12 4.25 -3.26
CA GLY A 425 6.17 4.32 -1.80
C GLY A 425 5.47 3.13 -1.12
N LEU A 426 4.26 2.77 -1.60
CA LEU A 426 3.50 1.60 -1.11
C LEU A 426 4.19 0.27 -1.44
N ALA A 427 4.73 0.13 -2.65
CA ALA A 427 5.48 -1.08 -3.04
C ALA A 427 6.76 -1.24 -2.20
N ILE A 428 7.48 -0.14 -1.95
CA ILE A 428 8.67 -0.12 -1.07
C ILE A 428 8.29 -0.55 0.35
N ALA A 429 7.20 -0.01 0.93
CA ALA A 429 6.70 -0.37 2.25
C ALA A 429 6.36 -1.87 2.34
N GLY A 430 5.60 -2.38 1.37
CA GLY A 430 5.22 -3.79 1.31
C GLY A 430 6.43 -4.73 1.19
N LEU A 431 7.38 -4.42 0.30
CA LEU A 431 8.60 -5.22 0.09
C LEU A 431 9.55 -5.15 1.29
N ALA A 432 9.73 -3.98 1.90
CA ALA A 432 10.56 -3.82 3.09
C ALA A 432 9.98 -4.60 4.27
N THR A 433 8.69 -4.45 4.54
CA THR A 433 7.99 -5.22 5.59
C THR A 433 8.04 -6.72 5.32
N ALA A 434 7.81 -7.15 4.07
CA ALA A 434 7.89 -8.57 3.70
C ALA A 434 9.30 -9.12 3.87
N GLY A 435 10.34 -8.39 3.45
CA GLY A 435 11.74 -8.80 3.60
C GLY A 435 12.20 -8.89 5.05
N ARG A 436 11.60 -8.09 5.95
CA ARG A 436 11.86 -8.15 7.40
C ARG A 436 11.17 -9.33 8.07
N LEU A 437 9.89 -9.57 7.73
CA LEU A 437 9.08 -10.59 8.39
C LEU A 437 9.29 -11.99 7.80
N LEU A 438 9.50 -12.11 6.49
CA LEU A 438 9.95 -13.36 5.84
C LEU A 438 11.39 -13.13 5.37
N PRO A 439 12.41 -13.66 6.03
CA PRO A 439 13.79 -13.35 5.69
C PRO A 439 14.13 -13.81 4.26
N ASP A 440 13.93 -12.91 3.33
CA ASP A 440 14.28 -13.03 1.92
C ASP A 440 14.95 -11.73 1.46
N GLY A 441 16.27 -11.75 1.40
CA GLY A 441 17.07 -10.60 1.00
C GLY A 441 16.77 -10.05 -0.40
N ALA A 442 16.04 -10.80 -1.24
CA ALA A 442 15.65 -10.34 -2.56
C ALA A 442 14.57 -9.25 -2.47
N MET A 443 13.59 -9.39 -1.57
CA MET A 443 12.53 -8.39 -1.37
C MET A 443 13.10 -7.07 -0.84
N THR A 444 13.98 -7.14 0.15
CA THR A 444 14.68 -5.95 0.66
C THR A 444 15.51 -5.26 -0.42
N LYS A 445 16.21 -6.01 -1.27
CA LYS A 445 16.98 -5.43 -2.39
C LYS A 445 16.09 -4.72 -3.41
N GLN A 446 14.93 -5.27 -3.72
CA GLN A 446 13.95 -4.63 -4.61
C GLN A 446 13.45 -3.30 -4.00
N ALA A 447 13.08 -3.30 -2.71
CA ALA A 447 12.66 -2.10 -2.01
C ALA A 447 13.74 -1.02 -2.00
N VAL A 448 15.00 -1.40 -1.73
CA VAL A 448 16.15 -0.49 -1.76
C VAL A 448 16.34 0.11 -3.16
N ALA A 449 16.34 -0.71 -4.21
CA ALA A 449 16.54 -0.24 -5.58
C ALA A 449 15.46 0.77 -6.00
N ALA A 450 14.18 0.48 -5.68
CA ALA A 450 13.08 1.39 -5.96
C ALA A 450 13.20 2.71 -5.18
N ALA A 451 13.55 2.65 -3.90
CA ALA A 451 13.75 3.83 -3.08
C ALA A 451 14.92 4.69 -3.57
N GLU A 452 16.04 4.08 -3.94
CA GLU A 452 17.19 4.77 -4.51
C GLU A 452 16.85 5.46 -5.82
N PHE A 453 16.10 4.79 -6.72
CA PHE A 453 15.63 5.40 -7.96
C PHE A 453 14.74 6.62 -7.69
N VAL A 454 13.71 6.48 -6.83
CA VAL A 454 12.78 7.55 -6.52
C VAL A 454 13.52 8.75 -5.91
N LEU A 455 14.40 8.52 -4.94
CA LEU A 455 15.16 9.59 -4.30
C LEU A 455 16.15 10.29 -5.26
N ALA A 456 16.75 9.56 -6.18
CA ALA A 456 17.69 10.12 -7.15
C ALA A 456 17.01 10.89 -8.28
N THR A 457 15.81 10.46 -8.68
CA THR A 457 15.15 10.91 -9.91
C THR A 457 13.99 11.86 -9.66
N MET A 458 13.19 11.57 -8.60
CA MET A 458 11.99 12.34 -8.27
C MET A 458 12.24 13.47 -7.26
N CYS A 459 13.42 13.51 -6.65
CA CYS A 459 13.83 14.56 -5.70
C CYS A 459 14.92 15.44 -6.32
N PRO A 460 14.59 16.37 -7.24
CA PRO A 460 15.59 17.22 -7.88
C PRO A 460 16.28 18.12 -6.84
N GLU A 461 17.56 18.34 -7.00
CA GLU A 461 18.36 19.18 -6.09
C GLU A 461 17.77 20.61 -6.02
N GLY A 462 17.39 21.05 -4.81
CA GLY A 462 16.78 22.36 -4.56
C GLY A 462 15.35 22.54 -5.08
N GLY A 463 14.73 21.49 -5.63
CA GLY A 463 13.34 21.49 -6.08
C GLY A 463 12.42 20.60 -5.25
N PRO A 464 11.10 20.67 -5.46
CA PRO A 464 10.15 19.82 -4.78
C PRO A 464 10.20 18.38 -5.29
N LEU A 465 9.78 17.45 -4.42
CA LEU A 465 9.47 16.08 -4.83
C LEU A 465 8.52 16.09 -6.04
N LYS A 466 8.73 15.19 -6.99
CA LYS A 466 7.90 15.03 -8.18
C LYS A 466 6.98 13.81 -8.04
N HIS A 467 5.81 13.91 -8.66
CA HIS A 467 4.79 12.86 -8.63
C HIS A 467 5.05 11.76 -9.65
N THR A 468 5.32 12.11 -10.91
CA THR A 468 5.42 11.15 -12.01
C THR A 468 6.75 11.26 -12.76
N TRP A 469 7.23 10.11 -13.22
CA TRP A 469 8.39 10.01 -14.12
C TRP A 469 8.08 9.08 -15.29
N ARG A 470 8.47 9.50 -16.47
CA ARG A 470 8.44 8.67 -17.68
C ARG A 470 9.45 9.18 -18.69
N THR A 471 10.07 8.27 -19.44
CA THR A 471 11.01 8.57 -20.55
C THR A 471 12.09 9.59 -20.20
N GLY A 472 12.70 9.46 -19.00
CA GLY A 472 13.80 10.31 -18.55
C GLY A 472 13.40 11.64 -17.93
N THR A 473 12.10 11.89 -17.71
CA THR A 473 11.60 13.18 -17.20
C THR A 473 10.69 13.01 -16.01
N ALA A 474 11.04 13.63 -14.88
CA ALA A 474 10.16 13.77 -13.72
C ALA A 474 9.29 15.03 -13.90
N ARG A 475 7.98 14.88 -13.68
CA ARG A 475 6.99 15.96 -13.88
C ARG A 475 6.01 16.01 -12.72
N VAL A 476 5.20 17.03 -12.69
CA VAL A 476 4.18 17.34 -11.70
C VAL A 476 4.77 17.42 -10.29
N ASP A 477 4.48 18.46 -9.57
CA ASP A 477 4.88 18.58 -8.15
C ASP A 477 4.09 17.54 -7.32
N ALA A 478 4.77 16.98 -6.33
CA ALA A 478 4.19 15.91 -5.50
C ALA A 478 2.96 16.38 -4.72
N PHE A 479 2.04 15.46 -4.58
CA PHE A 479 0.83 15.53 -3.77
C PHE A 479 1.06 14.95 -2.37
N LEU A 480 0.08 15.08 -1.49
CA LEU A 480 0.16 14.54 -0.13
C LEU A 480 0.45 13.03 -0.11
N ALA A 481 -0.18 12.25 -1.00
CA ALA A 481 0.01 10.82 -1.10
C ALA A 481 1.47 10.46 -1.42
N ASP A 482 2.16 11.22 -2.29
CA ASP A 482 3.56 11.01 -2.62
C ASP A 482 4.46 11.10 -1.39
N TYR A 483 4.29 12.17 -0.61
CA TYR A 483 5.04 12.34 0.63
C TYR A 483 4.69 11.26 1.65
N ALA A 484 3.39 11.05 1.91
CA ALA A 484 2.92 10.15 2.94
C ALA A 484 3.37 8.70 2.69
N PHE A 485 3.21 8.20 1.46
CA PHE A 485 3.52 6.81 1.16
C PHE A 485 5.02 6.57 0.97
N LEU A 486 5.75 7.54 0.40
CA LEU A 486 7.21 7.43 0.32
C LEU A 486 7.85 7.49 1.72
N ILE A 487 7.41 8.38 2.61
CA ILE A 487 7.87 8.41 4.00
C ILE A 487 7.58 7.07 4.69
N TRP A 488 6.40 6.50 4.50
CA TRP A 488 6.05 5.17 5.01
C TRP A 488 7.06 4.12 4.55
N GLY A 489 7.30 4.03 3.23
CA GLY A 489 8.27 3.08 2.66
C GLY A 489 9.70 3.26 3.19
N LEU A 490 10.15 4.51 3.36
CA LEU A 490 11.47 4.83 3.90
C LEU A 490 11.60 4.46 5.39
N LEU A 491 10.54 4.64 6.17
CA LEU A 491 10.51 4.22 7.56
C LEU A 491 10.56 2.69 7.69
N ASP A 492 9.84 1.96 6.81
CA ASP A 492 9.90 0.49 6.79
C ASP A 492 11.27 -0.01 6.31
N LEU A 493 11.91 0.67 5.35
CA LEU A 493 13.31 0.39 4.98
C LEU A 493 14.27 0.62 6.13
N HIS A 494 14.11 1.71 6.88
CA HIS A 494 14.91 1.98 8.06
C HIS A 494 14.77 0.84 9.09
N GLU A 495 13.55 0.44 9.41
CA GLU A 495 13.26 -0.67 10.33
C GLU A 495 13.81 -2.02 9.84
N THR A 496 13.86 -2.22 8.51
CA THR A 496 14.31 -3.48 7.90
C THR A 496 15.82 -3.58 7.80
N THR A 497 16.49 -2.48 7.42
CA THR A 497 17.94 -2.48 7.13
C THR A 497 18.79 -1.95 8.27
N GLY A 498 18.22 -1.15 9.18
CA GLY A 498 18.94 -0.40 10.21
C GLY A 498 19.72 0.80 9.67
N GLU A 499 19.67 1.09 8.36
CA GLU A 499 20.41 2.18 7.75
C GLU A 499 19.77 3.54 8.06
N SER A 500 20.51 4.42 8.74
CA SER A 500 20.06 5.76 9.14
C SER A 500 19.75 6.69 7.96
N ARG A 501 20.29 6.42 6.77
CA ARG A 501 20.02 7.23 5.56
C ARG A 501 18.53 7.28 5.21
N TRP A 502 17.79 6.19 5.44
CA TRP A 502 16.36 6.13 5.16
C TRP A 502 15.56 7.01 6.10
N LEU A 503 15.88 6.97 7.40
CA LEU A 503 15.27 7.87 8.38
C LEU A 503 15.59 9.34 8.06
N ALA A 504 16.83 9.66 7.68
CA ALA A 504 17.21 11.02 7.30
C ALA A 504 16.39 11.53 6.09
N GLN A 505 16.15 10.70 5.07
CA GLN A 505 15.30 11.08 3.93
C GLN A 505 13.82 11.20 4.33
N ALA A 506 13.31 10.31 5.18
CA ALA A 506 11.94 10.40 5.70
C ALA A 506 11.72 11.70 6.47
N LEU A 507 12.68 12.12 7.31
CA LEU A 507 12.64 13.38 8.04
C LEU A 507 12.64 14.59 7.09
N ARG A 508 13.53 14.59 6.09
CA ARG A 508 13.60 15.66 5.09
C ARG A 508 12.27 15.82 4.35
N LEU A 509 11.68 14.70 3.89
CA LEU A 509 10.41 14.73 3.18
C LEU A 509 9.24 15.14 4.09
N ALA A 510 9.25 14.77 5.37
CA ALA A 510 8.22 15.19 6.32
C ALA A 510 8.27 16.69 6.60
N GLU A 511 9.46 17.31 6.65
CA GLU A 511 9.58 18.78 6.74
C GLU A 511 9.14 19.47 5.44
N GLU A 512 9.47 18.91 4.29
CA GLU A 512 9.02 19.42 2.99
C GLU A 512 7.50 19.35 2.87
N GLN A 513 6.88 18.22 3.25
CA GLN A 513 5.42 18.04 3.32
C GLN A 513 4.77 19.12 4.19
N GLU A 514 5.32 19.40 5.38
CA GLU A 514 4.80 20.43 6.28
C GLU A 514 4.84 21.82 5.65
N VAL A 515 5.94 22.17 5.01
CA VAL A 515 6.11 23.50 4.39
C VAL A 515 5.20 23.70 3.19
N ARG A 516 5.02 22.68 2.35
CA ARG A 516 4.29 22.79 1.09
C ARG A 516 2.79 22.56 1.22
N LEU A 517 2.39 21.65 2.06
CA LEU A 517 1.01 21.13 2.13
C LEU A 517 0.34 21.38 3.47
N GLY A 518 1.09 21.76 4.50
CA GLY A 518 0.57 21.98 5.85
C GLY A 518 -0.47 23.09 5.91
N ASP A 519 -1.54 22.86 6.66
CA ASP A 519 -2.50 23.91 7.04
C ASP A 519 -2.20 24.39 8.46
N PRO A 520 -2.05 25.71 8.69
CA PRO A 520 -1.92 26.24 10.04
C PRO A 520 -3.04 25.84 11.00
N GLU A 521 -4.23 25.53 10.49
CA GLU A 521 -5.36 25.00 11.28
C GLU A 521 -5.26 23.51 11.56
N GLY A 522 -4.37 22.78 10.88
CA GLY A 522 -4.09 21.36 11.05
C GLY A 522 -4.43 20.52 9.82
N GLY A 523 -3.75 19.36 9.70
CA GLY A 523 -3.82 18.48 8.55
C GLY A 523 -3.09 19.05 7.32
N TYR A 524 -3.14 18.28 6.24
CA TYR A 524 -2.43 18.59 5.00
C TYR A 524 -3.41 18.67 3.84
N PHE A 525 -3.20 19.66 2.97
CA PHE A 525 -3.88 19.72 1.69
C PHE A 525 -3.32 18.69 0.72
N VAL A 526 -4.17 18.19 -0.20
CA VAL A 526 -3.77 17.23 -1.24
C VAL A 526 -2.67 17.80 -2.13
N ALA A 527 -2.79 19.06 -2.52
CA ALA A 527 -1.86 19.74 -3.42
C ALA A 527 -1.38 21.07 -2.84
N ALA A 528 -0.22 21.54 -3.30
CA ALA A 528 0.25 22.90 -3.03
C ALA A 528 -0.74 23.94 -3.59
N ALA A 529 -0.70 25.16 -3.07
CA ALA A 529 -1.55 26.24 -3.59
C ALA A 529 -1.22 26.55 -5.06
N SER A 530 -2.25 26.59 -5.90
CA SER A 530 -2.15 26.89 -7.32
C SER A 530 -3.31 27.82 -7.73
N GLU A 531 -3.06 28.71 -8.71
CA GLU A 531 -4.11 29.52 -9.32
C GLU A 531 -4.94 28.73 -10.36
N GLU A 532 -4.50 27.53 -10.72
CA GLU A 532 -5.16 26.68 -11.72
C GLU A 532 -6.40 25.95 -11.18
N LEU A 533 -6.54 25.83 -9.84
CA LEU A 533 -7.65 25.13 -9.22
C LEU A 533 -8.39 26.02 -8.23
N PRO A 534 -9.73 26.12 -8.34
CA PRO A 534 -10.54 26.97 -7.46
C PRO A 534 -10.69 26.40 -6.05
N PHE A 535 -10.31 25.14 -5.82
CA PHE A 535 -10.51 24.42 -4.56
C PHE A 535 -9.22 23.75 -4.12
N ARG A 536 -9.02 23.66 -2.80
CA ARG A 536 -8.00 22.81 -2.17
C ARG A 536 -8.70 21.87 -1.19
N SER A 537 -8.55 20.58 -1.41
CA SER A 537 -9.11 19.52 -0.54
C SER A 537 -8.07 19.03 0.45
N LYS A 538 -8.55 18.40 1.51
CA LYS A 538 -7.77 17.61 2.45
C LYS A 538 -8.33 16.19 2.41
N GLU A 539 -7.77 15.33 1.58
CA GLU A 539 -8.18 13.94 1.51
C GLU A 539 -8.04 13.26 2.87
N ILE A 540 -9.14 12.76 3.40
CA ILE A 540 -9.20 12.09 4.68
C ILE A 540 -9.89 10.73 4.61
N PHE A 541 -10.68 10.48 3.58
CA PHE A 541 -11.43 9.25 3.41
C PHE A 541 -10.58 8.16 2.77
N ASP A 542 -10.66 6.95 3.33
CA ASP A 542 -10.02 5.79 2.73
C ASP A 542 -10.83 5.29 1.53
N GLY A 543 -10.14 5.05 0.43
CA GLY A 543 -10.68 4.50 -0.81
C GLY A 543 -10.00 3.18 -1.19
N ALA A 544 -9.68 3.05 -2.49
CA ALA A 544 -8.78 1.99 -2.97
C ALA A 544 -7.37 2.18 -2.39
N LEU A 545 -6.95 3.43 -2.22
CA LEU A 545 -5.77 3.82 -1.48
C LEU A 545 -6.15 4.25 -0.06
N PRO A 546 -5.25 4.08 0.93
CA PRO A 546 -5.41 4.69 2.25
C PRO A 546 -5.31 6.21 2.14
N SER A 547 -6.00 6.93 3.04
CA SER A 547 -5.97 8.39 3.08
C SER A 547 -4.55 8.93 3.32
N GLY A 548 -4.13 9.91 2.51
CA GLY A 548 -2.84 10.59 2.67
C GLY A 548 -2.68 11.24 4.04
N ASN A 549 -3.72 11.90 4.57
CA ASN A 549 -3.71 12.45 5.93
C ASN A 549 -3.68 11.36 7.01
N GLY A 550 -4.36 10.24 6.81
CA GLY A 550 -4.33 9.11 7.74
C GLY A 550 -2.93 8.50 7.86
N ILE A 551 -2.26 8.27 6.72
CA ILE A 551 -0.89 7.75 6.69
C ILE A 551 0.11 8.79 7.20
N ALA A 552 -0.03 10.08 6.87
CA ALA A 552 0.80 11.14 7.41
C ALA A 552 0.74 11.18 8.95
N ALA A 553 -0.45 11.00 9.55
CA ALA A 553 -0.59 10.91 11.01
C ALA A 553 0.20 9.72 11.59
N GLN A 554 0.15 8.55 10.93
CA GLN A 554 0.90 7.37 11.36
C GLN A 554 2.41 7.60 11.22
N ASN A 555 2.86 8.21 10.13
CA ASN A 555 4.28 8.54 9.90
C ASN A 555 4.80 9.52 10.96
N LEU A 556 4.04 10.56 11.29
CA LEU A 556 4.42 11.53 12.33
C LEU A 556 4.59 10.86 13.70
N LEU A 557 3.70 9.90 14.05
CA LEU A 557 3.87 9.09 15.26
C LEU A 557 5.16 8.28 15.21
N ARG A 558 5.45 7.60 14.09
CA ARG A 558 6.69 6.81 13.92
C ARG A 558 7.94 7.67 13.97
N LEU A 559 7.93 8.85 13.33
CA LEU A 559 9.04 9.80 13.37
C LEU A 559 9.29 10.30 14.79
N GLY A 560 8.24 10.63 15.55
CA GLY A 560 8.36 11.03 16.95
C GLY A 560 9.00 9.97 17.83
N VAL A 561 8.69 8.72 17.54
CA VAL A 561 9.28 7.57 18.20
C VAL A 561 10.74 7.35 17.79
N ALA A 562 11.04 7.35 16.48
CA ALA A 562 12.39 7.08 15.97
C ALA A 562 13.41 8.16 16.34
N THR A 563 12.97 9.42 16.53
CA THR A 563 13.85 10.55 16.85
C THR A 563 13.81 10.98 18.31
N GLY A 564 12.77 10.62 19.06
CA GLY A 564 12.51 11.16 20.40
C GLY A 564 12.06 12.64 20.42
N GLU A 565 11.80 13.26 19.25
CA GLU A 565 11.43 14.65 19.14
C GLU A 565 9.93 14.85 19.33
N ALA A 566 9.52 15.54 20.41
CA ALA A 566 8.12 15.80 20.76
C ALA A 566 7.32 16.52 19.66
N ARG A 567 7.97 17.35 18.84
CA ARG A 567 7.31 18.13 17.78
C ARG A 567 6.54 17.25 16.77
N TRP A 568 7.05 16.05 16.48
CA TRP A 568 6.38 15.13 15.57
C TRP A 568 5.09 14.56 16.17
N LEU A 569 5.13 14.24 17.47
CA LEU A 569 3.95 13.77 18.20
C LEU A 569 2.90 14.87 18.36
N GLU A 570 3.35 16.11 18.57
CA GLU A 570 2.46 17.28 18.62
C GLU A 570 1.77 17.52 17.27
N ARG A 571 2.51 17.44 16.17
CA ARG A 571 1.95 17.51 14.80
C ARG A 571 0.94 16.39 14.54
N ALA A 572 1.25 15.15 14.92
CA ALA A 572 0.32 14.03 14.81
C ALA A 572 -0.96 14.26 15.60
N GLN A 573 -0.85 14.74 16.84
CA GLN A 573 -2.00 15.05 17.70
C GLN A 573 -2.86 16.17 17.11
N LYS A 574 -2.24 17.20 16.57
CA LYS A 574 -2.93 18.30 15.92
C LYS A 574 -3.70 17.83 14.68
N LEU A 575 -3.05 17.03 13.83
CA LEU A 575 -3.70 16.45 12.65
C LEU A 575 -4.89 15.57 13.02
N ILE A 576 -4.73 14.63 13.97
CA ILE A 576 -5.81 13.77 14.47
C ILE A 576 -6.94 14.62 15.07
N GLY A 577 -6.61 15.65 15.86
CA GLY A 577 -7.56 16.57 16.48
C GLY A 577 -8.38 17.37 15.47
N THR A 578 -7.78 17.75 14.33
CA THR A 578 -8.46 18.48 13.24
C THR A 578 -9.67 17.67 12.70
N PHE A 579 -9.54 16.36 12.63
CA PHE A 579 -10.59 15.46 12.11
C PHE A 579 -11.32 14.69 13.21
N SER A 580 -11.25 15.14 14.47
CA SER A 580 -11.88 14.44 15.61
C SER A 580 -13.39 14.24 15.43
N SER A 581 -14.09 15.21 14.85
CA SER A 581 -15.53 15.10 14.56
C SER A 581 -15.85 13.96 13.59
N LEU A 582 -15.02 13.75 12.55
CA LEU A 582 -15.16 12.62 11.62
C LEU A 582 -14.86 11.29 12.30
N LEU A 583 -13.83 11.24 13.14
CA LEU A 583 -13.50 10.04 13.93
C LEU A 583 -14.65 9.63 14.88
N GLU A 584 -15.44 10.57 15.39
CA GLU A 584 -16.59 10.30 16.24
C GLU A 584 -17.84 9.92 15.43
N GLN A 585 -18.12 10.66 14.36
CA GLN A 585 -19.38 10.54 13.61
C GLN A 585 -19.32 9.45 12.53
N ARG A 586 -18.20 9.35 11.81
CA ARG A 586 -18.02 8.46 10.66
C ARG A 586 -16.67 7.73 10.70
N PRO A 587 -16.30 7.04 11.79
CA PRO A 587 -15.02 6.38 11.93
C PRO A 587 -14.79 5.29 10.86
N GLU A 588 -15.88 4.71 10.33
CA GLU A 588 -15.87 3.71 9.24
C GLU A 588 -15.34 4.26 7.91
N ALA A 589 -15.33 5.58 7.73
CA ALA A 589 -14.84 6.21 6.50
C ALA A 589 -13.36 6.65 6.58
N VAL A 590 -12.76 6.66 7.78
CA VAL A 590 -11.42 7.24 8.07
C VAL A 590 -10.54 6.26 8.87
N LYS A 591 -10.51 5.00 8.46
CA LYS A 591 -9.89 3.88 9.19
C LYS A 591 -8.40 4.06 9.40
N THR A 592 -7.66 4.58 8.41
CA THR A 592 -6.23 4.84 8.54
C THR A 592 -5.92 5.92 9.57
N LEU A 593 -6.75 6.96 9.66
CA LEU A 593 -6.65 7.95 10.72
C LEU A 593 -7.10 7.38 12.07
N LEU A 594 -8.12 6.51 12.08
CA LEU A 594 -8.58 5.82 13.28
C LEU A 594 -7.46 4.94 13.89
N VAL A 595 -6.69 4.24 13.05
CA VAL A 595 -5.50 3.49 13.47
C VAL A 595 -4.45 4.42 14.09
N ALA A 596 -4.18 5.58 13.47
CA ALA A 596 -3.27 6.57 14.04
C ALA A 596 -3.75 7.07 15.42
N ALA A 597 -5.04 7.40 15.55
CA ALA A 597 -5.64 7.84 16.81
C ALA A 597 -5.55 6.75 17.90
N HIS A 598 -5.79 5.49 17.53
CA HIS A 598 -5.68 4.35 18.43
C HIS A 598 -4.24 4.16 18.94
N ARG A 599 -3.26 4.21 18.05
CA ARG A 599 -1.83 4.12 18.42
C ARG A 599 -1.41 5.28 19.32
N ALA A 600 -1.84 6.51 19.02
CA ALA A 600 -1.58 7.67 19.87
C ALA A 600 -2.16 7.53 21.29
N GLN A 601 -3.34 6.92 21.43
CA GLN A 601 -3.93 6.66 22.77
C GLN A 601 -3.22 5.54 23.51
N LYS A 602 -2.83 4.46 22.85
CA LYS A 602 -2.02 3.40 23.47
C LYS A 602 -0.72 3.96 24.04
N GLY A 603 -0.04 4.85 23.29
CA GLY A 603 1.14 5.55 23.78
C GLY A 603 0.86 6.38 25.03
N LYS A 604 -0.22 7.19 25.05
CA LYS A 604 -0.58 8.01 26.23
C LYS A 604 -0.92 7.20 27.48
N ARG A 605 -1.65 6.08 27.36
CA ARG A 605 -1.97 5.19 28.48
C ARG A 605 -0.71 4.59 29.11
N ARG A 606 0.32 4.32 28.32
CA ARG A 606 1.63 3.88 28.80
C ARG A 606 2.33 4.96 29.64
N PHE A 607 2.32 6.21 29.18
CA PHE A 607 2.91 7.36 29.91
C PHE A 607 2.13 7.66 31.22
N ALA A 608 0.79 7.61 31.20
CA ALA A 608 -0.02 7.89 32.40
C ALA A 608 0.08 6.77 33.46
N ALA A 609 0.37 5.53 33.06
CA ALA A 609 0.55 4.42 34.01
C ALA A 609 1.90 4.50 34.77
N THR A 610 2.90 5.17 34.18
CA THR A 610 4.21 5.42 34.84
C THR A 610 4.20 6.56 35.80
N ASP A 611 3.27 7.52 35.71
CA ASP A 611 3.15 8.66 36.65
C ASP A 611 2.56 8.30 38.04
N VAL A 612 1.99 7.12 38.23
CA VAL A 612 1.33 6.70 39.47
C VAL A 612 2.25 5.90 40.41
N SER A 613 3.39 5.41 39.90
CA SER A 613 4.40 4.75 40.75
C SER A 613 5.69 5.58 40.71
N GLY A 614 5.84 6.43 41.74
CA GLY A 614 6.98 7.36 41.84
C GLY A 614 8.35 6.71 42.02
N GLU A 615 8.84 5.98 41.04
CA GLU A 615 10.24 5.60 40.92
C GLU A 615 10.70 5.91 39.50
N ARG A 616 11.62 6.89 39.39
CA ARG A 616 12.32 7.22 38.14
C ARG A 616 13.27 6.09 37.80
N ALA A 617 13.03 5.45 36.66
CA ALA A 617 14.09 4.77 35.93
C ALA A 617 14.39 5.61 34.68
N ASP A 618 15.57 6.22 34.65
CA ASP A 618 16.10 6.89 33.47
C ASP A 618 16.42 5.82 32.41
N THR A 619 15.61 5.70 31.38
CA THR A 619 15.93 5.02 30.11
C THR A 619 15.27 5.79 28.97
N PRO A 620 15.94 6.07 27.85
CA PRO A 620 15.35 6.74 26.71
C PRO A 620 14.40 5.76 26.01
N GLU A 621 13.10 6.02 26.15
CA GLU A 621 12.05 5.21 25.55
C GLU A 621 11.59 5.82 24.23
N GLY A 622 11.45 5.00 23.25
CA GLY A 622 10.80 5.42 22.03
C GLY A 622 10.75 4.43 20.88
N SER A 623 10.26 3.20 21.09
CA SER A 623 9.86 2.34 19.99
C SER A 623 8.39 1.97 20.11
N PHE A 624 7.60 2.16 19.05
CA PHE A 624 6.33 1.45 18.89
C PHE A 624 6.68 -0.02 18.63
N ASP A 625 6.61 -0.78 19.71
CA ASP A 625 7.29 -2.02 19.87
C ASP A 625 6.43 -3.15 19.30
N LEU A 626 6.73 -3.57 18.08
CA LEU A 626 6.28 -4.87 17.59
C LEU A 626 6.85 -6.01 18.45
N ASP A 627 7.90 -5.73 19.20
CA ASP A 627 8.57 -6.67 20.12
C ASP A 627 8.20 -6.44 21.61
N ALA A 628 7.26 -5.56 21.94
CA ALA A 628 6.88 -5.33 23.35
C ALA A 628 6.40 -6.59 24.05
N GLU A 629 5.64 -7.44 23.35
CA GLU A 629 5.23 -8.75 23.87
C GLU A 629 6.47 -9.66 24.02
N SER A 630 7.38 -9.64 23.06
CA SER A 630 8.62 -10.40 23.08
C SER A 630 9.53 -10.01 24.24
N ARG A 631 9.69 -8.72 24.50
CA ARG A 631 10.51 -8.21 25.63
C ARG A 631 9.88 -8.50 26.99
N GLN A 632 8.58 -8.70 27.06
CA GLN A 632 7.92 -9.15 28.30
C GLN A 632 8.22 -10.61 28.64
N LYS A 633 8.60 -11.40 27.61
CA LYS A 633 8.92 -12.83 27.77
C LYS A 633 10.38 -13.09 28.11
N ILE A 634 11.25 -12.07 28.01
CA ILE A 634 12.68 -12.20 28.29
C ILE A 634 13.10 -11.00 29.12
N SER A 635 13.63 -11.24 30.30
CA SER A 635 14.37 -10.24 31.07
C SER A 635 15.88 -10.51 31.00
N ALA A 636 16.68 -9.45 30.93
CA ALA A 636 18.14 -9.55 30.81
C ALA A 636 18.81 -8.67 31.87
N SER A 637 19.80 -9.20 32.56
CA SER A 637 20.62 -8.45 33.51
C SER A 637 22.11 -8.67 33.23
N LEU A 638 22.86 -7.56 33.08
CA LEU A 638 24.29 -7.56 32.77
C LEU A 638 25.08 -7.14 34.01
N SER A 639 26.11 -7.93 34.33
CA SER A 639 27.14 -7.61 35.36
C SER A 639 28.49 -7.58 34.69
N ILE A 640 29.29 -6.52 34.94
CA ILE A 640 30.62 -6.33 34.34
C ILE A 640 31.63 -6.24 35.47
N GLY A 641 32.72 -6.99 35.34
CA GLY A 641 33.81 -7.02 36.30
C GLY A 641 34.91 -6.00 36.01
N GLU A 642 35.98 -6.01 36.87
CA GLU A 642 37.14 -5.13 36.71
C GLU A 642 37.95 -5.49 35.47
N PRO A 643 38.61 -4.51 34.79
CA PRO A 643 39.41 -4.77 33.61
C PRO A 643 40.71 -5.52 33.95
N ASP A 644 41.16 -6.34 33.03
CA ASP A 644 42.51 -6.91 33.05
C ASP A 644 43.57 -5.88 32.52
N GLU A 645 44.85 -6.27 32.54
CA GLU A 645 45.97 -5.42 32.06
C GLU A 645 45.83 -4.99 30.59
N ALA A 646 45.02 -5.67 29.79
CA ALA A 646 44.77 -5.36 28.39
C ALA A 646 43.41 -4.62 28.18
N GLY A 647 42.72 -4.21 29.25
CA GLY A 647 41.46 -3.46 29.22
C GLY A 647 40.22 -4.33 28.99
N TRP A 648 40.35 -5.66 29.00
CA TRP A 648 39.20 -6.55 28.87
C TRP A 648 38.49 -6.75 30.20
N ARG A 649 37.19 -6.61 30.23
CA ARG A 649 36.32 -6.78 31.40
C ARG A 649 35.49 -8.05 31.25
N PRO A 650 35.58 -9.00 32.21
CA PRO A 650 34.67 -10.12 32.20
C PRO A 650 33.27 -9.67 32.44
N PHE A 651 32.34 -10.23 31.71
CA PHE A 651 30.89 -9.96 31.96
C PHE A 651 30.12 -11.26 32.17
N ARG A 652 29.01 -11.12 32.86
CA ARG A 652 27.97 -12.14 33.03
C ARG A 652 26.64 -11.54 32.67
N LEU A 653 25.98 -12.12 31.65
CA LEU A 653 24.63 -11.79 31.24
C LEU A 653 23.70 -12.92 31.69
N ALA A 654 22.76 -12.60 32.56
CA ALA A 654 21.70 -13.52 32.95
C ALA A 654 20.42 -13.18 32.16
N LEU A 655 19.85 -14.19 31.53
CA LEU A 655 18.54 -14.10 30.85
C LEU A 655 17.54 -14.93 31.62
N GLU A 656 16.36 -14.38 31.86
CA GLU A 656 15.21 -15.08 32.41
C GLU A 656 14.11 -15.10 31.36
N ILE A 657 13.76 -16.31 30.93
CA ILE A 657 12.73 -16.58 29.92
C ILE A 657 11.47 -17.03 30.65
N GLU A 658 10.34 -16.39 30.36
CA GLU A 658 9.05 -16.70 31.00
C GLU A 658 8.66 -18.17 30.83
N THR A 659 8.11 -18.78 31.87
CA THR A 659 7.70 -20.19 31.84
C THR A 659 6.76 -20.51 30.68
N GLY A 660 7.09 -21.54 29.91
CA GLY A 660 6.35 -21.93 28.68
C GLY A 660 6.84 -21.26 27.42
N TRP A 661 7.87 -20.41 27.52
CA TRP A 661 8.56 -19.80 26.40
C TRP A 661 10.01 -20.31 26.30
N HIS A 662 10.55 -20.31 25.09
CA HIS A 662 11.96 -20.64 24.81
C HIS A 662 12.54 -19.67 23.76
N ILE A 663 13.86 -19.61 23.67
CA ILE A 663 14.60 -18.92 22.63
C ILE A 663 15.57 -19.88 21.95
N ASN A 664 15.80 -19.69 20.65
CA ASN A 664 16.68 -20.57 19.89
C ASN A 664 18.14 -20.36 20.26
N ALA A 665 18.88 -21.43 20.49
CA ALA A 665 20.30 -21.39 20.83
C ALA A 665 21.19 -21.11 19.61
N PRO A 666 22.40 -20.52 19.78
CA PRO A 666 23.36 -20.35 18.68
C PRO A 666 23.79 -21.70 18.08
N GLY A 667 24.02 -21.74 16.75
CA GLY A 667 24.46 -22.93 16.02
C GLY A 667 23.32 -23.92 15.70
N GLY A 668 22.07 -23.48 15.77
CA GLY A 668 20.91 -24.20 15.23
C GLY A 668 20.85 -24.14 13.71
N ASP A 669 19.80 -24.75 13.15
CA ASP A 669 19.56 -24.81 11.72
C ASP A 669 19.24 -23.42 11.12
N GLU A 670 19.39 -23.25 9.77
CA GLU A 670 19.21 -22.00 9.03
C GLU A 670 17.75 -21.45 9.08
N THR A 671 16.80 -22.20 9.60
CA THR A 671 15.37 -21.84 9.66
C THR A 671 14.98 -21.14 10.97
N SER A 672 15.80 -21.23 12.02
CA SER A 672 15.56 -20.63 13.33
C SER A 672 16.45 -19.40 13.54
N ARG A 673 15.88 -18.32 14.13
CA ARG A 673 16.68 -17.14 14.52
C ARG A 673 17.35 -17.42 15.88
N PRO A 674 18.68 -17.65 15.92
CA PRO A 674 19.36 -17.89 17.17
C PRO A 674 19.47 -16.59 17.96
N VAL A 675 19.53 -16.74 19.29
CA VAL A 675 19.90 -15.63 20.18
C VAL A 675 21.31 -15.15 19.87
N SER A 676 21.52 -13.84 19.81
CA SER A 676 22.83 -13.23 19.51
C SER A 676 23.07 -12.00 20.37
N LEU A 677 24.34 -11.77 20.70
CA LEU A 677 24.81 -10.58 21.41
C LEU A 677 25.64 -9.72 20.43
N GLN A 678 25.28 -8.45 20.31
CA GLN A 678 25.89 -7.51 19.38
C GLN A 678 26.35 -6.26 20.12
N GLY A 679 27.46 -5.66 19.67
CA GLY A 679 28.01 -4.44 20.25
C GLY A 679 28.36 -3.40 19.19
N GLU A 680 28.15 -2.13 19.52
CA GLU A 680 28.60 -0.96 18.76
C GLU A 680 29.63 -0.21 19.61
N ALA A 681 30.80 0.09 19.06
CA ALA A 681 31.94 0.66 19.76
C ALA A 681 32.39 -0.18 20.99
N VAL A 682 32.10 -1.49 20.96
CA VAL A 682 32.54 -2.47 21.95
C VAL A 682 32.96 -3.76 21.27
N GLU A 683 34.13 -4.27 21.63
CA GLU A 683 34.62 -5.58 21.20
C GLU A 683 34.16 -6.64 22.19
N ILE A 684 33.77 -7.82 21.71
CA ILE A 684 33.32 -8.96 22.51
C ILE A 684 34.19 -10.17 22.12
N ARG A 685 34.70 -10.90 23.11
CA ARG A 685 35.41 -12.15 22.89
C ARG A 685 35.07 -13.20 23.96
N ASP A 686 35.52 -14.43 23.73
CA ASP A 686 35.37 -15.55 24.65
C ASP A 686 33.92 -15.76 25.13
N LEU A 687 32.97 -15.59 24.19
CA LEU A 687 31.54 -15.69 24.45
C LEU A 687 31.13 -17.15 24.70
N GLY A 688 30.83 -17.46 25.94
CA GLY A 688 30.44 -18.80 26.39
C GLY A 688 28.94 -18.88 26.56
N TRP A 689 28.30 -19.70 25.75
CA TRP A 689 26.86 -20.03 25.85
C TRP A 689 26.69 -21.31 26.67
N PRO A 690 25.64 -21.43 27.49
CA PRO A 690 25.35 -22.67 28.22
C PRO A 690 24.97 -23.82 27.24
N GLU A 691 24.96 -25.04 27.76
CA GLU A 691 24.44 -26.18 27.00
C GLU A 691 22.95 -25.99 26.76
N ALA A 692 22.52 -26.15 25.52
CA ALA A 692 21.12 -25.95 25.10
C ALA A 692 20.38 -27.28 25.11
N ASP A 693 19.13 -27.21 25.52
CA ASP A 693 18.21 -28.36 25.52
C ASP A 693 17.71 -28.64 24.09
N TRP A 694 17.37 -29.91 23.84
CA TRP A 694 16.73 -30.32 22.59
C TRP A 694 15.21 -30.34 22.76
N MET A 695 14.52 -29.49 21.99
CA MET A 695 13.08 -29.43 21.98
C MET A 695 12.53 -29.90 20.62
N ARG A 696 11.47 -30.72 20.65
CA ARG A 696 10.72 -31.09 19.45
C ARG A 696 9.41 -30.31 19.43
N LEU A 697 9.27 -29.42 18.44
CA LEU A 697 8.01 -28.67 18.26
C LEU A 697 6.89 -29.61 17.81
N SER A 698 5.68 -29.32 18.29
CA SER A 698 4.48 -30.10 17.94
C SER A 698 4.24 -30.05 16.43
N GLY A 699 4.33 -31.23 15.77
CA GLY A 699 4.17 -31.35 14.31
C GLY A 699 5.46 -31.27 13.49
N SER A 700 6.65 -31.10 14.12
CA SER A 700 7.94 -31.15 13.43
C SER A 700 8.65 -32.49 13.64
N PHE A 701 9.32 -33.00 12.59
CA PHE A 701 10.20 -34.16 12.69
C PHE A 701 11.62 -33.80 13.18
N GLU A 702 11.98 -32.51 13.17
CA GLU A 702 13.29 -32.00 13.59
C GLU A 702 13.23 -31.47 15.01
N ALA A 703 14.28 -31.78 15.78
CA ALA A 703 14.49 -31.21 17.11
C ALA A 703 15.38 -29.97 16.97
N ILE A 704 15.02 -28.89 17.63
CA ILE A 704 15.77 -27.65 17.67
C ILE A 704 16.47 -27.46 19.02
N ARG A 705 17.57 -26.72 19.04
CA ARG A 705 18.28 -26.38 20.27
C ARG A 705 17.73 -25.10 20.85
N VAL A 706 17.31 -25.12 22.12
CA VAL A 706 16.62 -24.01 22.76
C VAL A 706 17.15 -23.74 24.17
N TYR A 707 16.86 -22.55 24.65
CA TYR A 707 17.01 -22.18 26.06
C TYR A 707 15.65 -21.87 26.65
N GLU A 708 15.42 -22.34 27.88
CA GLU A 708 14.25 -22.09 28.71
C GLU A 708 14.66 -21.63 30.11
N GLY A 709 13.77 -20.95 30.82
CA GLY A 709 13.99 -20.52 32.20
C GLY A 709 15.16 -19.55 32.34
N VAL A 710 16.05 -19.78 33.30
CA VAL A 710 17.17 -18.86 33.57
C VAL A 710 18.48 -19.42 33.01
N ILE A 711 19.09 -18.67 32.08
CA ILE A 711 20.41 -19.01 31.52
C ILE A 711 21.45 -17.95 31.83
N GLN A 712 22.72 -18.33 31.80
CA GLN A 712 23.84 -17.44 32.03
C GLN A 712 24.85 -17.53 30.89
N ILE A 713 25.22 -16.37 30.35
CA ILE A 713 26.17 -16.20 29.27
C ILE A 713 27.38 -15.44 29.82
N PHE A 714 28.57 -15.89 29.52
CA PHE A 714 29.81 -15.29 30.00
C PHE A 714 30.64 -14.85 28.81
N GLY A 715 31.44 -13.81 29.00
CA GLY A 715 32.38 -13.35 27.97
C GLY A 715 33.27 -12.24 28.49
N GLN A 716 34.03 -11.64 27.59
CA GLN A 716 34.83 -10.47 27.87
C GLN A 716 34.43 -9.35 26.89
N LEU A 717 34.40 -8.12 27.37
CA LEU A 717 34.12 -6.94 26.56
C LEU A 717 35.21 -5.88 26.76
N ARG A 718 35.48 -5.09 25.72
CA ARG A 718 36.39 -3.95 25.74
C ARG A 718 35.84 -2.81 24.87
N SER A 719 35.99 -1.58 25.33
CA SER A 719 35.67 -0.39 24.54
C SER A 719 36.88 0.54 24.58
N ASP A 720 37.41 0.83 23.41
CA ASP A 720 38.59 1.70 23.22
C ASP A 720 38.16 3.05 22.58
N SER A 721 36.83 3.33 22.46
CA SER A 721 36.28 4.42 21.71
C SER A 721 35.84 5.60 22.60
N GLU A 722 36.05 6.84 22.14
CA GLU A 722 35.46 8.05 22.71
C GLU A 722 33.94 8.14 22.44
N VAL A 723 33.41 7.25 21.61
CA VAL A 723 31.98 7.14 21.30
C VAL A 723 31.29 6.30 22.37
N PRO A 724 30.07 6.65 22.81
CA PRO A 724 29.32 5.82 23.77
C PRO A 724 29.14 4.40 23.25
N ALA A 725 29.67 3.42 24.00
CA ALA A 725 29.54 2.01 23.67
C ALA A 725 28.11 1.53 23.93
N ARG A 726 27.59 0.69 23.04
CA ARG A 726 26.28 0.06 23.18
C ARG A 726 26.36 -1.44 23.04
N LEU A 727 25.56 -2.16 23.81
CA LEU A 727 25.46 -3.61 23.76
C LEU A 727 23.97 -4.00 23.72
N TRP A 728 23.60 -4.91 22.86
CA TRP A 728 22.24 -5.43 22.81
C TRP A 728 22.17 -6.92 22.54
N LEU A 729 21.12 -7.51 23.09
CA LEU A 729 20.74 -8.88 22.88
C LEU A 729 19.60 -8.95 21.89
N ASP A 730 19.75 -9.73 20.84
CA ASP A 730 18.68 -10.08 19.91
C ASP A 730 18.18 -11.49 20.23
N ALA A 731 16.90 -11.65 20.57
CA ALA A 731 16.31 -12.93 20.90
C ALA A 731 14.84 -13.01 20.44
N GLN A 732 14.43 -14.18 19.95
CA GLN A 732 13.07 -14.43 19.51
C GLN A 732 12.40 -15.43 20.46
N PRO A 733 11.44 -15.01 21.32
CA PRO A 733 10.68 -15.93 22.16
C PRO A 733 9.69 -16.72 21.32
N CYS A 734 9.65 -18.03 21.57
CA CYS A 734 8.68 -18.95 20.97
C CYS A 734 8.00 -19.76 22.07
N ASP A 735 6.73 -20.11 21.89
CA ASP A 735 6.04 -21.14 22.69
C ASP A 735 5.82 -22.41 21.85
N ALA A 736 5.03 -23.34 22.35
CA ALA A 736 4.78 -24.61 21.62
C ALA A 736 3.97 -24.42 20.32
N THR A 737 3.44 -23.22 20.06
CA THR A 737 2.50 -22.94 18.96
C THR A 737 2.92 -21.79 18.07
N ARG A 738 3.71 -20.82 18.58
CA ARG A 738 4.10 -19.62 17.82
C ARG A 738 5.45 -19.05 18.29
N CYS A 739 6.09 -18.29 17.40
CA CYS A 739 7.19 -17.40 17.75
C CYS A 739 6.72 -15.94 17.70
N LEU A 740 7.10 -15.17 18.70
CA LEU A 740 6.91 -13.72 18.72
C LEU A 740 7.96 -13.03 17.81
N PRO A 741 7.79 -11.75 17.47
CA PRO A 741 8.80 -10.96 16.78
C PRO A 741 10.16 -10.98 17.52
N LEU A 742 11.24 -10.75 16.78
CA LEU A 742 12.59 -10.65 17.36
C LEU A 742 12.63 -9.47 18.34
N ALA A 743 12.97 -9.72 19.60
CA ALA A 743 13.21 -8.69 20.60
C ALA A 743 14.65 -8.23 20.53
N ARG A 744 14.89 -6.91 20.45
CA ARG A 744 16.19 -6.31 20.70
C ARG A 744 16.18 -5.67 22.08
N ILE A 745 17.00 -6.18 23.00
CA ILE A 745 17.11 -5.72 24.38
C ILE A 745 18.43 -4.99 24.53
N GLU A 746 18.40 -3.68 24.75
CA GLU A 746 19.60 -2.90 25.05
C GLU A 746 20.07 -3.20 26.47
N LEU A 747 21.36 -3.51 26.60
CA LEU A 747 21.98 -3.85 27.88
C LEU A 747 22.75 -2.64 28.41
N PRO A 748 22.49 -2.21 29.65
CA PRO A 748 23.14 -1.03 30.21
C PRO A 748 24.66 -1.26 30.34
N LEU A 749 25.46 -0.42 29.69
CA LEU A 749 26.90 -0.35 29.90
C LEU A 749 27.23 0.82 30.82
N PRO A 750 28.27 0.71 31.68
CA PRO A 750 28.79 1.84 32.46
C PRO A 750 29.19 3.00 31.55
N ALA A 751 29.18 4.23 32.08
CA ALA A 751 29.55 5.42 31.32
C ALA A 751 30.95 5.26 30.69
N ALA A 752 31.20 5.86 29.52
CA ALA A 752 32.45 5.72 28.76
C ALA A 752 33.72 6.02 29.59
N ALA A 753 33.65 6.93 30.57
CA ALA A 753 34.74 7.25 31.52
C ALA A 753 35.06 6.11 32.49
N GLU A 754 34.16 5.17 32.73
CA GLU A 754 34.36 4.00 33.61
C GLU A 754 34.83 2.76 32.81
N LEU A 755 34.64 2.79 31.47
CA LEU A 755 35.09 1.74 30.56
C LEU A 755 36.50 1.99 30.01
N ALA A 756 36.98 3.22 29.98
CA ALA A 756 38.32 3.58 29.56
C ALA A 756 39.31 3.36 30.73
N THR A 757 40.37 2.64 30.49
CA THR A 757 41.45 2.47 31.48
C THR A 757 42.11 3.81 31.76
N GLU A 758 42.24 4.21 33.02
CA GLU A 758 43.22 5.22 33.41
C GLU A 758 44.63 4.70 32.96
N SER A 759 45.18 5.30 31.91
CA SER A 759 46.58 5.19 31.62
C SER A 759 47.30 5.94 32.72
N GLY A 760 47.68 5.23 33.78
CA GLY A 760 48.47 5.77 34.88
C GLY A 760 49.82 6.20 34.37
N ASP A 761 50.11 7.50 34.44
CA ASP A 761 51.45 8.01 34.58
C ASP A 761 52.00 7.56 35.95
N GLY A 762 53.07 6.79 35.89
CA GLY A 762 53.84 6.43 37.04
C GLY A 762 55.17 5.79 36.61
#